data_77902319e6af6b1fd0f9968ec5346cc8
#
_entry.id   77902319e6af6b1fd0f9968ec5346cc8
#
_cell.length_a   1.000
_cell.length_b   1.000
_cell.length_c   1.000
_cell.angle_alpha   90.00
_cell.angle_beta   90.00
_cell.angle_gamma   90.00
#
_symmetry.space_group_name_H-M   'P 1'
#
loop_
_entity.id
_entity.type
_entity.pdbx_description
1 polymer ?
#
loop_
_entity_poly.entity_id
_entity_poly.type
_entity_poly.pdbx_seq_one_letter_code
_entity_poly.pdbx_strand_id
1 'polypeptide(L)'
;MRGSTTCLLALLGVCLLALAPACGSEDDAPPPVELRGEGAGASIGLAPFQIRILDPSGKEVLRTLTGGAGDPYGAPGATHDDGPDGIKVIPGWDGYFPEEMPWAHGARARVLSRTNTSASFELDAGGAGKLTVDVAIEGAKVRLKTTAASSTTDPAQAWNKVSVSFSLGPDDHFFGLGERFASVDHRGLSLYAWAEEGGSGKGEKVAPDSQNPFPNGPSMTYFPVPFFLSNAGWAMHLATTYRTETHFGSERSDAWRVAANTTTLEAIVYVHDDPLDSLDDFTRDTGRPMVPASWVFGPRRRVSNGDRVGDVLEWKMLREAKVPTTGLDDAVHLLPARSEVGREEELKAWTRDAHAWGYKVMAYNNPYISTSKPEASADLAHGRERGYFAVTPEGDIGETFFISGDAQTLATIDLTNMDAVAWFQDLLRRTLALGYDGWMHDFGEYVRRAWKFADGRRGDELHNAFPVLSAKAAYDLLSKERPDDFLFFVRSGYTGSQQFVPAVWSGDPEATFDETQGLPSVVRGGLNLGMSGVPLWGSDVTGFKCITEFPNDKEMYLRWAEFGAISPIMMEQNACANPLGRKQKWKLWNDAETIAVYADMARLHTRLLPYFEVLAREASATGIPIMRHPFLYHPREPDVWKVESAFYLGASLWAAPVVERGAVTKETWLPPGKWVDLVDHAAYDGGRRVTLPAPLGRLPLLLKDGGIVPLLDPSIETLAPATEPGIVTLDQVKDRLDVLVALSPGRDAKIVLADGTELLARRAAASAPPSALPAVGPEELAICETGCVNESVEGMVDRLRITTPLGPAHTVTHGDVTLEVRGPTPRRVRWDVKRLR
;
A
#
# COMPACT_ATOMS: atom_id res chain seq x y z
N MET A 1 20.72 -38.68 62.53
CA MET A 1 21.00 -38.72 64.05
C MET A 1 20.63 -37.34 64.51
N ARG A 2 19.49 -37.21 65.15
CA ARG A 2 19.28 -36.88 66.57
C ARG A 2 20.12 -35.66 67.01
N GLY A 3 19.62 -34.56 67.53
CA GLY A 3 18.53 -34.50 68.55
C GLY A 3 18.13 -33.04 68.76
N SER A 4 16.96 -32.93 69.27
CA SER A 4 16.27 -31.80 69.86
C SER A 4 17.01 -31.24 71.12
N THR A 5 16.86 -29.96 71.41
CA THR A 5 16.66 -29.52 72.80
C THR A 5 15.93 -28.16 72.81
N THR A 6 14.81 -28.21 73.47
CA THR A 6 13.95 -27.11 73.94
C THR A 6 14.58 -26.40 75.10
N CYS A 7 14.45 -25.12 75.27
CA CYS A 7 14.32 -24.49 76.56
C CYS A 7 13.61 -23.11 76.50
N LEU A 8 12.79 -22.95 77.53
CA LEU A 8 11.69 -22.04 77.78
C LEU A 8 12.12 -20.76 78.56
N LEU A 9 11.30 -19.71 78.44
CA LEU A 9 10.96 -18.59 79.34
C LEU A 9 11.98 -17.47 79.63
N ALA A 10 11.58 -16.22 79.33
CA ALA A 10 11.04 -15.29 80.33
C ALA A 10 10.52 -13.99 79.67
N LEU A 11 9.35 -13.55 80.14
CA LEU A 11 8.70 -12.26 79.88
C LEU A 11 9.52 -11.07 80.43
N LEU A 12 9.55 -9.97 79.65
CA LEU A 12 9.50 -8.60 80.15
C LEU A 12 8.93 -7.66 79.09
N GLY A 13 7.76 -7.10 79.33
CA GLY A 13 7.07 -6.18 78.46
C GLY A 13 7.69 -4.80 78.50
N VAL A 14 7.83 -4.24 77.27
CA VAL A 14 7.95 -2.79 77.07
C VAL A 14 6.99 -2.42 75.98
N CYS A 15 5.93 -1.66 76.31
CA CYS A 15 5.05 -1.01 75.34
C CYS A 15 5.84 0.03 74.51
N LEU A 16 6.15 -0.27 73.28
CA LEU A 16 6.45 0.75 72.28
C LEU A 16 5.22 0.90 71.33
N LEU A 17 4.55 2.04 71.42
CA LEU A 17 3.59 2.47 70.39
C LEU A 17 4.34 2.61 69.05
N ALA A 18 4.21 1.62 68.19
CA ALA A 18 4.55 1.76 66.81
C ALA A 18 3.39 2.51 66.11
N LEU A 19 3.65 3.74 65.74
CA LEU A 19 2.84 4.41 64.73
C LEU A 19 2.90 3.58 63.46
N ALA A 20 1.82 2.85 63.20
CA ALA A 20 1.59 2.27 61.87
C ALA A 20 1.45 3.43 60.85
N PRO A 21 2.13 3.39 59.69
CA PRO A 21 1.75 4.27 58.62
C PRO A 21 0.32 3.90 58.24
N ALA A 22 -0.57 4.89 58.26
CA ALA A 22 -1.92 4.74 57.73
C ALA A 22 -1.82 4.24 56.30
N CYS A 23 -2.28 3.03 56.05
CA CYS A 23 -2.68 2.64 54.70
C CYS A 23 -3.79 3.61 54.27
N GLY A 24 -3.46 4.54 53.38
CA GLY A 24 -4.48 5.33 52.69
C GLY A 24 -5.45 4.37 52.03
N SER A 25 -6.71 4.50 52.30
CA SER A 25 -7.77 3.71 51.68
C SER A 25 -7.76 3.96 50.17
N GLU A 26 -7.92 2.95 49.37
CA GLU A 26 -8.12 3.03 47.92
C GLU A 26 -9.37 3.89 47.52
N ASP A 27 -10.13 4.37 48.48
CA ASP A 27 -11.37 5.14 48.28
C ASP A 27 -11.19 6.64 48.06
N ASP A 28 -9.96 7.18 48.02
CA ASP A 28 -9.72 8.64 47.85
C ASP A 28 -9.36 9.09 46.43
N ALA A 29 -9.38 8.20 45.44
CA ALA A 29 -9.14 8.59 44.07
C ALA A 29 -10.36 9.38 43.49
N PRO A 30 -10.16 10.55 42.85
CA PRO A 30 -11.26 11.29 42.25
C PRO A 30 -11.95 10.44 41.19
N PRO A 31 -13.29 10.55 41.06
CA PRO A 31 -14.03 9.74 40.08
C PRO A 31 -13.52 10.04 38.65
N PRO A 32 -13.52 9.03 37.76
CA PRO A 32 -13.07 9.22 36.40
C PRO A 32 -13.95 10.21 35.63
N VAL A 33 -13.37 10.88 34.64
CA VAL A 33 -14.10 11.71 33.69
C VAL A 33 -14.62 10.81 32.59
N GLU A 34 -15.96 10.71 32.50
CA GLU A 34 -16.62 9.94 31.44
C GLU A 34 -16.97 10.86 30.27
N LEU A 35 -16.59 10.45 29.05
CA LEU A 35 -16.99 11.09 27.79
C LEU A 35 -17.76 10.07 26.96
N ARG A 36 -18.84 10.51 26.29
CA ARG A 36 -19.69 9.64 25.50
C ARG A 36 -20.12 10.31 24.21
N GLY A 37 -19.84 9.64 23.09
CA GLY A 37 -20.38 9.93 21.77
C GLY A 37 -21.33 8.82 21.29
N GLU A 38 -21.82 8.92 20.06
CA GLU A 38 -22.74 7.92 19.47
C GLU A 38 -22.01 6.61 19.10
N GLY A 39 -20.75 6.69 18.65
CA GLY A 39 -19.97 5.54 18.16
C GLY A 39 -18.78 5.13 19.02
N ALA A 40 -18.44 5.90 20.06
CA ALA A 40 -17.33 5.61 20.96
C ALA A 40 -17.52 6.29 22.31
N GLY A 41 -16.73 5.85 23.32
CA GLY A 41 -16.65 6.46 24.64
C GLY A 41 -15.23 6.55 25.15
N ALA A 42 -15.00 7.32 26.21
CA ALA A 42 -13.74 7.32 26.95
C ALA A 42 -13.99 7.49 28.46
N SER A 43 -13.22 6.76 29.28
CA SER A 43 -13.19 6.89 30.73
C SER A 43 -11.78 7.30 31.14
N ILE A 44 -11.63 8.46 31.79
CA ILE A 44 -10.33 9.04 32.11
C ILE A 44 -10.14 9.11 33.62
N GLY A 45 -9.26 8.26 34.17
CA GLY A 45 -8.78 8.29 35.53
C GLY A 45 -7.83 9.47 35.73
N LEU A 46 -7.96 10.19 36.86
CA LEU A 46 -7.17 11.40 37.13
C LEU A 46 -5.94 11.12 37.99
N ALA A 47 -5.97 10.07 38.85
CA ALA A 47 -4.87 9.72 39.72
C ALA A 47 -4.89 8.21 40.05
N PRO A 48 -4.09 7.36 39.40
CA PRO A 48 -3.16 7.70 38.31
C PRO A 48 -3.88 8.12 37.06
N PHE A 49 -3.23 8.96 36.23
CA PHE A 49 -3.78 9.35 34.96
C PHE A 49 -3.77 8.16 33.99
N GLN A 50 -4.95 7.84 33.44
CA GLN A 50 -5.12 6.75 32.50
C GLN A 50 -6.34 7.00 31.60
N ILE A 51 -6.24 6.74 30.33
CA ILE A 51 -7.34 6.83 29.37
C ILE A 51 -7.74 5.40 28.95
N ARG A 52 -9.05 5.13 29.03
CA ARG A 52 -9.67 3.91 28.49
C ARG A 52 -10.61 4.31 27.38
N ILE A 53 -10.44 3.73 26.22
CA ILE A 53 -11.31 3.94 25.06
C ILE A 53 -12.31 2.79 25.03
N LEU A 54 -13.57 3.14 24.84
CA LEU A 54 -14.72 2.24 24.93
C LEU A 54 -15.43 2.18 23.56
N ASP A 55 -15.90 1.00 23.21
CA ASP A 55 -16.79 0.83 22.07
C ASP A 55 -18.23 1.33 22.40
N PRO A 56 -19.17 1.35 21.44
CA PRO A 56 -20.55 1.80 21.70
C PRO A 56 -21.28 1.00 22.77
N SER A 57 -20.87 -0.23 23.06
CA SER A 57 -21.44 -1.07 24.12
C SER A 57 -20.91 -0.73 25.52
N GLY A 58 -19.84 0.07 25.60
CA GLY A 58 -19.13 0.41 26.82
C GLY A 58 -18.01 -0.58 27.17
N LYS A 59 -17.68 -1.52 26.27
CA LYS A 59 -16.52 -2.42 26.45
C LYS A 59 -15.23 -1.67 26.14
N GLU A 60 -14.23 -1.84 26.99
CA GLU A 60 -12.88 -1.32 26.78
C GLU A 60 -12.22 -2.01 25.57
N VAL A 61 -11.74 -1.21 24.62
CA VAL A 61 -11.04 -1.68 23.41
C VAL A 61 -9.57 -1.27 23.40
N LEU A 62 -9.21 -0.19 24.11
CA LEU A 62 -7.84 0.30 24.20
C LEU A 62 -7.62 1.02 25.55
N ARG A 63 -6.46 0.85 26.13
CA ARG A 63 -6.10 1.48 27.42
C ARG A 63 -4.66 1.96 27.42
N THR A 64 -4.44 3.23 27.84
CA THR A 64 -3.08 3.74 28.08
C THR A 64 -2.47 3.13 29.32
N LEU A 65 -1.14 3.08 29.37
CA LEU A 65 -0.42 2.80 30.60
C LEU A 65 -0.44 4.01 31.55
N THR A 66 -0.05 3.77 32.82
CA THR A 66 0.36 4.82 33.74
C THR A 66 1.89 4.91 33.74
N GLY A 67 2.47 6.11 33.76
CA GLY A 67 3.91 6.30 33.62
C GLY A 67 4.68 6.51 34.92
N GLY A 68 5.98 6.20 34.88
CA GLY A 68 6.99 6.57 35.85
C GLY A 68 8.10 7.39 35.23
N ALA A 69 8.79 8.22 36.03
CA ALA A 69 9.92 9.03 35.53
C ALA A 69 11.07 8.14 35.03
N GLY A 70 11.65 8.47 33.87
CA GLY A 70 12.79 7.77 33.29
C GLY A 70 12.47 6.51 32.51
N ASP A 71 11.20 6.09 32.46
CA ASP A 71 10.73 4.98 31.61
C ASP A 71 10.14 5.57 30.33
N PRO A 72 10.51 5.10 29.13
CA PRO A 72 9.87 5.56 27.89
C PRO A 72 8.38 5.19 27.83
N TYR A 73 7.92 4.25 28.66
CA TYR A 73 6.54 3.81 28.73
C TYR A 73 5.77 4.54 29.82
N GLY A 74 4.75 5.27 29.43
CA GLY A 74 3.85 5.97 30.30
C GLY A 74 2.73 6.65 29.52
N ALA A 75 1.83 7.31 30.22
CA ALA A 75 0.75 8.00 29.55
C ALA A 75 0.53 9.42 30.15
N PRO A 76 0.81 10.41 29.40
CA PRO A 76 1.75 10.59 28.28
C PRO A 76 3.19 10.81 28.78
N GLY A 77 4.14 10.89 27.85
CA GLY A 77 5.53 11.20 28.13
C GLY A 77 6.09 12.25 27.17
N ALA A 78 7.16 12.94 27.63
CA ALA A 78 7.95 13.85 26.79
C ALA A 78 9.44 13.70 27.09
N THR A 79 10.28 13.92 26.10
CA THR A 79 11.74 13.94 26.23
C THR A 79 12.35 14.91 25.24
N HIS A 80 13.64 15.16 25.43
CA HIS A 80 14.51 15.74 24.41
C HIS A 80 15.22 14.62 23.66
N ASP A 81 15.20 14.69 22.35
CA ASP A 81 15.93 13.78 21.46
C ASP A 81 16.95 14.62 20.69
N ASP A 82 18.24 14.43 20.98
CA ASP A 82 19.36 15.17 20.41
C ASP A 82 20.07 14.38 19.31
N GLY A 83 19.40 13.35 18.78
CA GLY A 83 19.97 12.46 17.80
C GLY A 83 20.45 13.18 16.55
N PRO A 84 21.70 12.96 16.13
CA PRO A 84 22.25 13.58 14.94
C PRO A 84 21.66 13.01 13.66
N ASP A 85 21.58 13.85 12.62
CA ASP A 85 21.53 13.37 11.25
C ASP A 85 22.89 12.81 10.86
N GLY A 86 22.91 11.65 10.24
CA GLY A 86 24.15 11.00 9.81
C GLY A 86 24.00 10.34 8.45
N ILE A 87 25.12 9.98 7.87
CA ILE A 87 25.19 9.24 6.62
C ILE A 87 25.13 7.75 6.93
N LYS A 88 24.08 7.06 6.46
CA LYS A 88 23.96 5.60 6.67
C LYS A 88 24.97 4.82 5.85
N VAL A 89 25.15 5.17 4.58
CA VAL A 89 26.01 4.41 3.64
C VAL A 89 26.89 5.31 2.80
N ILE A 90 26.29 6.17 2.01
CA ILE A 90 26.98 7.15 1.14
C ILE A 90 26.31 8.52 1.28
N PRO A 91 26.99 9.61 0.89
CA PRO A 91 26.36 10.93 0.85
C PRO A 91 25.05 10.89 0.06
N GLY A 92 23.99 11.43 0.66
CA GLY A 92 22.64 11.37 0.12
C GLY A 92 21.73 10.35 0.81
N TRP A 93 22.25 9.25 1.34
CA TRP A 93 21.47 8.32 2.16
C TRP A 93 21.63 8.65 3.63
N ASP A 94 21.00 9.74 4.02
CA ASP A 94 21.04 10.24 5.37
C ASP A 94 20.08 9.42 6.27
N GLY A 95 20.49 9.24 7.51
CA GLY A 95 19.68 8.58 8.53
C GLY A 95 19.60 9.41 9.78
N TYR A 96 18.61 9.15 10.56
CA TYR A 96 18.45 9.72 11.89
C TYR A 96 18.81 8.67 12.94
N PHE A 97 19.64 9.06 13.91
CA PHE A 97 20.11 8.21 14.99
C PHE A 97 19.62 8.80 16.32
N PRO A 98 18.47 8.35 16.88
CA PRO A 98 17.88 8.95 18.08
C PRO A 98 18.81 8.82 19.30
N GLU A 99 18.96 9.92 20.05
CA GLU A 99 19.65 9.98 21.33
C GLU A 99 18.69 10.60 22.38
N GLU A 100 17.85 9.79 22.98
CA GLU A 100 16.80 10.24 23.90
C GLU A 100 17.36 10.51 25.30
N MET A 101 17.01 11.67 25.86
CA MET A 101 17.18 11.94 27.29
C MET A 101 16.12 11.16 28.12
N PRO A 102 16.26 11.09 29.46
CA PRO A 102 15.25 10.49 30.32
C PRO A 102 13.86 11.07 30.08
N TRP A 103 12.87 10.20 29.99
CA TRP A 103 11.48 10.58 29.76
C TRP A 103 10.84 11.18 31.01
N ALA A 104 10.08 12.24 30.86
CA ALA A 104 9.25 12.84 31.88
C ALA A 104 7.78 12.47 31.66
N HIS A 105 7.09 12.03 32.70
CA HIS A 105 5.70 11.62 32.65
C HIS A 105 4.86 12.35 33.69
N GLY A 106 3.61 12.63 33.35
CA GLY A 106 2.61 13.12 34.30
C GLY A 106 1.75 11.98 34.87
N ALA A 107 1.79 11.78 36.17
CA ALA A 107 1.05 10.70 36.81
C ALA A 107 -0.34 11.14 37.35
N ARG A 108 -0.58 12.42 37.52
CA ARG A 108 -1.83 13.00 38.01
C ARG A 108 -2.29 14.15 37.13
N ALA A 109 -3.58 14.19 36.86
CA ALA A 109 -4.17 15.19 35.99
C ALA A 109 -5.08 16.16 36.78
N ARG A 110 -5.07 17.41 36.35
CA ARG A 110 -6.04 18.44 36.68
C ARG A 110 -6.94 18.71 35.48
N VAL A 111 -8.24 18.64 35.65
CA VAL A 111 -9.20 18.97 34.59
C VAL A 111 -9.15 20.49 34.33
N LEU A 112 -8.91 20.87 33.06
CA LEU A 112 -8.94 22.27 32.61
C LEU A 112 -10.33 22.65 32.10
N SER A 113 -10.92 21.77 31.28
CA SER A 113 -12.27 21.94 30.72
C SER A 113 -12.93 20.58 30.47
N ARG A 114 -14.26 20.58 30.41
CA ARG A 114 -15.04 19.37 30.13
C ARG A 114 -16.39 19.67 29.50
N THR A 115 -16.77 18.82 28.52
CA THR A 115 -18.13 18.69 27.98
C THR A 115 -18.56 17.21 28.06
N ASN A 116 -19.66 16.82 27.41
CA ASN A 116 -20.07 15.41 27.33
C ASN A 116 -19.16 14.59 26.39
N THR A 117 -18.57 15.23 25.38
CA THR A 117 -17.79 14.56 24.34
C THR A 117 -16.33 14.99 24.30
N SER A 118 -15.89 15.92 25.15
CA SER A 118 -14.50 16.39 25.20
C SER A 118 -14.06 16.80 26.58
N ALA A 119 -12.76 16.64 26.85
CA ALA A 119 -12.12 17.15 28.05
C ALA A 119 -10.65 17.48 27.80
N SER A 120 -10.14 18.47 28.51
CA SER A 120 -8.73 18.88 28.52
C SER A 120 -8.14 18.71 29.91
N PHE A 121 -6.93 18.17 29.97
CA PHE A 121 -6.22 17.84 31.20
C PHE A 121 -4.83 18.46 31.22
N GLU A 122 -4.39 18.96 32.35
CA GLU A 122 -3.00 19.36 32.59
C GLU A 122 -2.36 18.35 33.56
N LEU A 123 -1.18 17.88 33.18
CA LEU A 123 -0.36 16.98 33.99
C LEU A 123 0.97 17.66 34.31
N ASP A 124 1.39 17.62 35.57
CA ASP A 124 2.70 18.09 36.01
C ASP A 124 3.71 16.94 35.88
N ALA A 125 4.79 17.15 35.15
CA ALA A 125 5.87 16.20 34.96
C ALA A 125 7.04 16.45 35.94
N GLY A 126 6.72 16.72 37.23
CA GLY A 126 7.71 16.78 38.30
C GLY A 126 8.67 17.98 38.21
N GLY A 127 8.21 19.12 37.71
CA GLY A 127 9.02 20.34 37.57
C GLY A 127 9.83 20.42 36.28
N ALA A 128 9.92 19.31 35.51
CA ALA A 128 10.55 19.31 34.18
C ALA A 128 9.70 20.02 33.12
N GLY A 129 8.39 20.18 33.37
CA GLY A 129 7.46 20.82 32.46
C GLY A 129 6.03 20.37 32.69
N LYS A 130 5.17 20.67 31.71
CA LYS A 130 3.76 20.31 31.71
C LYS A 130 3.36 19.58 30.45
N LEU A 131 2.43 18.64 30.60
CA LEU A 131 1.79 17.93 29.50
C LEU A 131 0.30 18.32 29.50
N THR A 132 -0.21 18.73 28.36
CA THR A 132 -1.65 18.93 28.13
C THR A 132 -2.18 17.79 27.30
N VAL A 133 -3.27 17.17 27.75
CA VAL A 133 -3.94 16.09 27.00
C VAL A 133 -5.37 16.51 26.73
N ASP A 134 -5.72 16.63 25.46
CA ASP A 134 -7.07 16.85 24.99
C ASP A 134 -7.64 15.54 24.47
N VAL A 135 -8.84 15.18 24.93
CA VAL A 135 -9.60 14.01 24.49
C VAL A 135 -10.93 14.49 23.91
N ALA A 136 -11.23 14.12 22.68
CA ALA A 136 -12.49 14.46 22.03
C ALA A 136 -13.08 13.26 21.29
N ILE A 137 -14.40 13.13 21.32
CA ILE A 137 -15.15 12.06 20.65
C ILE A 137 -15.99 12.67 19.53
N GLU A 138 -15.82 12.17 18.30
CA GLU A 138 -16.52 12.58 17.09
C GLU A 138 -17.04 11.33 16.35
N GLY A 139 -18.31 10.96 16.58
CA GLY A 139 -18.85 9.70 16.06
C GLY A 139 -18.13 8.48 16.64
N ALA A 140 -17.53 7.67 15.79
CA ALA A 140 -16.71 6.51 16.18
C ALA A 140 -15.22 6.85 16.38
N LYS A 141 -14.83 8.13 16.37
CA LYS A 141 -13.45 8.58 16.50
C LYS A 141 -13.17 9.14 17.89
N VAL A 142 -12.04 8.74 18.46
CA VAL A 142 -11.51 9.33 19.68
C VAL A 142 -10.18 10.01 19.36
N ARG A 143 -10.14 11.34 19.46
CA ARG A 143 -8.92 12.13 19.25
C ARG A 143 -8.19 12.29 20.57
N LEU A 144 -6.93 11.91 20.60
CA LEU A 144 -6.01 12.08 21.70
C LEU A 144 -4.90 13.03 21.27
N LYS A 145 -4.93 14.28 21.75
CA LYS A 145 -3.88 15.26 21.45
C LYS A 145 -3.06 15.52 22.70
N THR A 146 -1.78 15.23 22.63
CA THR A 146 -0.82 15.49 23.70
C THR A 146 0.11 16.63 23.27
N THR A 147 0.22 17.65 24.09
CA THR A 147 1.14 18.78 23.90
C THR A 147 2.09 18.88 25.09
N ALA A 148 3.38 18.94 24.81
CA ALA A 148 4.45 19.03 25.81
C ALA A 148 5.02 20.45 25.86
N ALA A 149 5.15 21.00 27.08
CA ALA A 149 5.77 22.30 27.35
C ALA A 149 6.86 22.12 28.39
N SER A 150 8.14 22.13 27.97
CA SER A 150 9.29 22.05 28.86
C SER A 150 9.40 23.28 29.76
N SER A 151 9.90 23.12 30.98
CA SER A 151 10.21 24.24 31.88
C SER A 151 11.50 24.97 31.50
N THR A 152 12.36 24.35 30.71
CA THR A 152 13.59 24.95 30.21
C THR A 152 13.35 25.62 28.86
N THR A 153 14.04 26.76 28.64
CA THR A 153 14.08 27.45 27.33
C THR A 153 15.37 27.16 26.57
N ASP A 154 16.28 26.36 27.16
CA ASP A 154 17.49 25.90 26.49
C ASP A 154 17.11 24.91 25.35
N PRO A 155 17.35 25.25 24.08
CA PRO A 155 16.99 24.37 22.96
C PRO A 155 17.65 22.99 23.00
N ALA A 156 18.81 22.87 23.64
CA ALA A 156 19.53 21.60 23.81
C ALA A 156 18.92 20.67 24.88
N GLN A 157 17.90 21.11 25.59
CA GLN A 157 17.25 20.35 26.66
C GLN A 157 15.73 20.44 26.62
N ALA A 158 15.18 21.39 25.83
CA ALA A 158 13.75 21.55 25.68
C ALA A 158 13.14 20.34 24.97
N TRP A 159 12.02 19.83 25.48
CA TRP A 159 11.36 18.69 24.90
C TRP A 159 11.01 18.92 23.43
N ASN A 160 11.31 17.95 22.61
CA ASN A 160 11.04 17.94 21.17
C ASN A 160 10.46 16.61 20.70
N LYS A 161 10.16 15.68 21.65
CA LYS A 161 9.56 14.37 21.37
C LYS A 161 8.49 14.05 22.40
N VAL A 162 7.35 13.53 21.93
CA VAL A 162 6.19 13.17 22.74
C VAL A 162 5.81 11.71 22.48
N SER A 163 5.37 11.00 23.52
CA SER A 163 4.90 9.62 23.41
C SER A 163 3.62 9.35 24.19
N VAL A 164 2.91 8.31 23.76
CA VAL A 164 1.79 7.69 24.48
C VAL A 164 1.95 6.19 24.43
N SER A 165 1.81 5.51 25.57
CA SER A 165 1.96 4.07 25.72
C SER A 165 0.66 3.40 26.11
N PHE A 166 0.48 2.18 25.64
CA PHE A 166 -0.74 1.40 25.79
C PHE A 166 -0.42 0.00 26.30
N SER A 167 -1.39 -0.65 26.96
CA SER A 167 -1.27 -2.06 27.31
C SER A 167 -1.33 -2.94 26.06
N LEU A 168 -0.55 -4.02 26.06
CA LEU A 168 -0.51 -5.03 25.01
C LEU A 168 -1.06 -6.36 25.55
N GLY A 169 -2.15 -6.82 24.93
CA GLY A 169 -2.70 -8.14 25.19
C GLY A 169 -1.88 -9.27 24.53
N PRO A 170 -2.05 -10.53 24.97
CA PRO A 170 -1.32 -11.66 24.41
C PRO A 170 -1.65 -11.89 22.92
N ASP A 171 -2.86 -11.56 22.49
CA ASP A 171 -3.39 -11.80 21.16
C ASP A 171 -3.61 -10.51 20.35
N ASP A 172 -2.97 -9.39 20.74
CA ASP A 172 -3.04 -8.15 19.98
C ASP A 172 -2.09 -8.21 18.77
N HIS A 173 -2.60 -7.89 17.58
CA HIS A 173 -1.87 -7.87 16.31
C HIS A 173 -2.14 -6.56 15.56
N PHE A 174 -1.15 -6.11 14.77
CA PHE A 174 -1.16 -4.80 14.12
C PHE A 174 -0.76 -4.90 12.65
N PHE A 175 -1.49 -4.18 11.77
CA PHE A 175 -1.37 -4.29 10.33
C PHE A 175 -1.38 -2.90 9.67
N GLY A 176 -0.66 -2.71 8.55
CA GLY A 176 -0.65 -1.44 7.83
C GLY A 176 0.67 -0.69 7.94
N LEU A 177 0.68 0.57 8.38
CA LEU A 177 1.84 1.47 8.47
C LEU A 177 2.51 1.82 7.13
N GLY A 178 1.74 1.81 6.03
CA GLY A 178 2.26 2.09 4.70
C GLY A 178 2.93 0.89 4.06
N GLU A 179 3.86 1.11 3.15
CA GLU A 179 4.55 0.07 2.42
C GLU A 179 5.63 -0.58 3.30
N ARG A 180 5.28 -1.67 3.98
CA ARG A 180 6.18 -2.42 4.88
C ARG A 180 6.55 -3.77 4.27
N PHE A 181 7.85 -4.00 4.14
CA PHE A 181 8.41 -5.17 3.44
C PHE A 181 8.77 -6.33 4.38
N ALA A 182 8.96 -6.05 5.68
CA ALA A 182 9.49 -7.02 6.63
C ALA A 182 8.46 -8.08 7.06
N SER A 183 7.22 -7.66 7.31
CA SER A 183 6.12 -8.53 7.76
C SER A 183 4.79 -7.86 7.47
N VAL A 184 3.71 -8.63 7.43
CA VAL A 184 2.34 -8.09 7.38
C VAL A 184 1.82 -7.84 8.79
N ASP A 185 2.07 -8.74 9.74
CA ASP A 185 1.82 -8.51 11.16
C ASP A 185 3.03 -7.84 11.81
N HIS A 186 2.80 -6.72 12.47
CA HIS A 186 3.84 -5.89 13.07
C HIS A 186 4.09 -6.17 14.54
N ARG A 187 3.39 -7.13 15.15
CA ARG A 187 3.66 -7.51 16.56
C ARG A 187 5.11 -7.88 16.75
N GLY A 188 5.74 -7.34 17.80
CA GLY A 188 7.15 -7.55 18.14
C GLY A 188 8.13 -6.67 17.37
N LEU A 189 7.65 -5.76 16.50
CA LEU A 189 8.50 -4.86 15.73
C LEU A 189 8.55 -3.45 16.31
N SER A 190 9.68 -2.79 16.12
CA SER A 190 9.84 -1.33 16.21
C SER A 190 9.90 -0.76 14.80
N LEU A 191 8.99 0.16 14.48
CA LEU A 191 8.87 0.74 13.15
C LEU A 191 8.80 2.27 13.26
N TYR A 192 9.42 2.97 12.33
CA TYR A 192 9.27 4.42 12.21
C TYR A 192 8.68 4.82 10.86
N ALA A 193 7.93 5.91 10.82
CA ALA A 193 7.42 6.51 9.60
C ALA A 193 8.34 7.66 9.17
N TRP A 194 9.19 7.35 8.20
CA TRP A 194 10.14 8.26 7.57
C TRP A 194 10.37 7.74 6.15
N ALA A 195 10.04 8.53 5.14
CA ALA A 195 10.22 8.12 3.75
C ALA A 195 11.70 8.06 3.42
N GLU A 196 12.22 6.90 3.02
CA GLU A 196 13.63 6.76 2.69
C GLU A 196 13.88 5.73 1.58
N GLU A 197 14.90 5.98 0.77
CA GLU A 197 15.38 5.01 -0.20
C GLU A 197 16.20 3.91 0.48
N GLY A 198 16.01 2.67 0.04
CA GLY A 198 16.83 1.58 0.56
C GLY A 198 16.56 0.22 -0.06
N GLY A 199 17.13 -0.80 0.55
CA GLY A 199 16.76 -2.20 0.34
C GLY A 199 15.49 -2.51 1.12
N SER A 200 14.52 -3.11 0.47
CA SER A 200 13.31 -3.58 1.15
C SER A 200 13.64 -4.77 2.03
N GLY A 201 13.18 -4.84 3.28
CA GLY A 201 13.24 -6.09 3.97
C GLY A 201 13.60 -6.11 5.45
N LYS A 202 13.98 -7.29 5.96
CA LYS A 202 14.12 -7.60 7.39
C LYS A 202 15.49 -7.30 7.97
N GLY A 203 16.52 -7.14 7.14
CA GLY A 203 17.89 -6.95 7.62
C GLY A 203 18.09 -5.59 8.26
N GLU A 204 18.70 -5.54 9.44
CA GLU A 204 19.03 -4.30 10.15
C GLU A 204 20.41 -3.77 9.76
N LYS A 205 21.20 -4.57 9.05
CA LYS A 205 22.58 -4.24 8.73
C LYS A 205 22.63 -3.36 7.51
N VAL A 206 23.13 -2.18 7.73
CA VAL A 206 23.59 -1.29 6.69
C VAL A 206 25.01 -1.72 6.31
N ALA A 207 25.40 -1.58 5.01
CA ALA A 207 26.79 -1.79 4.59
C ALA A 207 27.78 -1.25 5.64
N PRO A 208 29.04 -1.76 5.75
CA PRO A 208 29.75 -2.40 4.65
C PRO A 208 29.80 -3.92 4.65
N ASP A 209 29.31 -4.60 5.65
CA ASP A 209 29.40 -6.05 5.73
C ASP A 209 28.22 -6.81 5.09
N SER A 210 27.25 -6.08 4.54
CA SER A 210 26.19 -6.60 3.69
C SER A 210 26.58 -6.51 2.21
N GLN A 211 26.13 -7.47 1.41
CA GLN A 211 26.31 -7.40 -0.05
C GLN A 211 25.40 -6.34 -0.69
N ASN A 212 24.36 -5.90 0.02
CA ASN A 212 23.51 -4.80 -0.37
C ASN A 212 23.95 -3.51 0.33
N PRO A 213 24.41 -2.49 -0.42
CA PRO A 213 24.86 -1.23 0.15
C PRO A 213 23.73 -0.29 0.57
N PHE A 214 22.48 -0.60 0.27
CA PHE A 214 21.36 0.28 0.60
C PHE A 214 20.91 0.11 2.05
N PRO A 215 20.36 1.16 2.70
CA PRO A 215 19.71 1.05 3.99
C PRO A 215 18.67 -0.06 3.99
N ASN A 216 18.61 -0.84 5.05
CA ASN A 216 17.75 -2.01 5.14
C ASN A 216 17.26 -2.16 6.58
N GLY A 217 16.22 -2.93 6.81
CA GLY A 217 15.65 -3.16 8.12
C GLY A 217 14.12 -3.13 8.11
N PRO A 218 13.47 -3.55 9.19
CA PRO A 218 12.00 -3.63 9.26
C PRO A 218 11.31 -2.28 9.11
N SER A 219 11.98 -1.20 9.47
CA SER A 219 11.44 0.17 9.39
C SER A 219 11.58 0.82 8.01
N MET A 220 12.47 0.30 7.15
CA MET A 220 12.70 0.88 5.83
C MET A 220 11.42 0.88 4.98
N THR A 221 11.11 2.03 4.39
CA THR A 221 9.93 2.22 3.54
C THR A 221 10.07 3.44 2.64
N TYR A 222 9.65 3.31 1.39
CA TYR A 222 9.47 4.45 0.49
C TYR A 222 8.19 5.23 0.77
N PHE A 223 7.13 4.53 1.23
CA PHE A 223 5.80 5.10 1.38
C PHE A 223 5.24 4.82 2.79
N PRO A 224 5.72 5.50 3.83
CA PRO A 224 5.16 5.38 5.17
C PRO A 224 3.77 6.02 5.25
N VAL A 225 2.86 5.36 5.94
CA VAL A 225 1.55 5.91 6.33
C VAL A 225 1.37 5.59 7.80
N PRO A 226 1.39 6.55 8.72
CA PRO A 226 1.30 6.27 10.16
C PRO A 226 -0.15 5.96 10.58
N PHE A 227 -0.76 5.01 9.88
CA PHE A 227 -2.07 4.44 10.12
C PHE A 227 -1.95 2.92 10.21
N PHE A 228 -2.54 2.33 11.25
CA PHE A 228 -2.54 0.90 11.44
C PHE A 228 -3.86 0.40 12.03
N LEU A 229 -4.19 -0.83 11.69
CA LEU A 229 -5.37 -1.57 12.10
C LEU A 229 -5.00 -2.55 13.22
N SER A 230 -5.92 -2.77 14.16
CA SER A 230 -5.79 -3.79 15.19
C SER A 230 -6.90 -4.84 15.08
N ASN A 231 -6.57 -6.09 15.42
CA ASN A 231 -7.56 -7.16 15.53
C ASN A 231 -8.49 -7.00 16.76
N ALA A 232 -8.23 -6.02 17.63
CA ALA A 232 -9.01 -5.73 18.83
C ALA A 232 -10.24 -4.83 18.59
N GLY A 233 -10.54 -4.45 17.31
CA GLY A 233 -11.73 -3.66 16.97
C GLY A 233 -11.49 -2.15 17.00
N TRP A 234 -10.30 -1.72 16.61
CA TRP A 234 -9.93 -0.32 16.45
C TRP A 234 -8.79 -0.15 15.45
N ALA A 235 -8.60 1.07 14.97
CA ALA A 235 -7.44 1.50 14.20
C ALA A 235 -6.89 2.81 14.76
N MET A 236 -5.63 3.15 14.43
CA MET A 236 -5.03 4.41 14.86
C MET A 236 -4.30 5.10 13.71
N HIS A 237 -4.49 6.42 13.62
CA HIS A 237 -3.72 7.31 12.76
C HIS A 237 -2.97 8.35 13.61
N LEU A 238 -1.68 8.48 13.41
CA LEU A 238 -0.88 9.55 14.00
C LEU A 238 -0.89 10.74 13.03
N ALA A 239 -1.69 11.75 13.35
CA ALA A 239 -1.97 12.88 12.44
C ALA A 239 -0.85 13.93 12.49
N THR A 240 0.32 13.57 12.00
CA THR A 240 1.51 14.42 11.93
C THR A 240 2.36 14.08 10.71
N THR A 241 3.14 15.04 10.19
CA THR A 241 4.13 14.83 9.13
C THR A 241 5.55 14.64 9.66
N TYR A 242 5.77 14.89 10.94
CA TYR A 242 7.03 14.61 11.61
C TYR A 242 7.30 13.10 11.66
N ARG A 243 8.55 12.73 11.86
CA ARG A 243 8.92 11.33 12.09
C ARG A 243 8.17 10.76 13.28
N THR A 244 7.52 9.62 13.09
CA THR A 244 6.84 8.87 14.16
C THR A 244 7.49 7.52 14.38
N GLU A 245 7.31 6.96 15.57
CA GLU A 245 7.78 5.65 15.96
C GLU A 245 6.63 4.85 16.58
N THR A 246 6.62 3.55 16.31
CA THR A 246 5.70 2.58 16.90
C THR A 246 6.49 1.38 17.39
N HIS A 247 6.30 0.98 18.66
CA HIS A 247 7.01 -0.14 19.28
C HIS A 247 5.96 -1.15 19.76
N PHE A 248 5.62 -2.14 18.95
CA PHE A 248 4.54 -3.10 19.17
C PHE A 248 4.98 -4.31 20.04
N GLY A 249 5.39 -4.07 21.26
CA GLY A 249 5.87 -5.13 22.15
C GLY A 249 7.33 -5.55 21.92
N SER A 250 8.06 -4.82 21.10
CA SER A 250 9.48 -5.06 20.81
C SER A 250 10.40 -4.75 21.98
N GLU A 251 10.04 -3.78 22.81
CA GLU A 251 10.80 -3.36 23.99
C GLU A 251 10.24 -3.95 25.29
N ARG A 252 8.91 -4.13 25.36
CA ARG A 252 8.15 -4.70 26.49
C ARG A 252 7.05 -5.61 25.96
N SER A 253 6.95 -6.82 26.48
CA SER A 253 5.96 -7.81 26.04
C SER A 253 4.51 -7.52 26.48
N ASP A 254 4.33 -6.62 27.46
CA ASP A 254 3.03 -6.24 28.06
C ASP A 254 2.55 -4.85 27.61
N ALA A 255 3.33 -4.16 26.76
CA ALA A 255 3.04 -2.79 26.36
C ALA A 255 3.50 -2.48 24.93
N TRP A 256 2.85 -1.51 24.33
CA TRP A 256 3.26 -0.88 23.07
C TRP A 256 3.19 0.65 23.21
N ARG A 257 3.96 1.36 22.40
CA ARG A 257 3.97 2.82 22.42
C ARG A 257 4.05 3.43 21.03
N VAL A 258 3.56 4.67 20.93
CA VAL A 258 3.77 5.57 19.79
C VAL A 258 4.50 6.80 20.24
N ALA A 259 5.39 7.34 19.41
CA ALA A 259 6.08 8.59 19.66
C ALA A 259 6.21 9.41 18.37
N ALA A 260 6.41 10.74 18.51
CA ALA A 260 6.67 11.62 17.39
C ALA A 260 7.73 12.66 17.76
N ASN A 261 8.61 12.98 16.82
CA ASN A 261 9.66 13.99 16.98
C ASN A 261 9.10 15.41 16.85
N THR A 262 8.15 15.75 17.73
CA THR A 262 7.48 17.04 17.83
C THR A 262 6.99 17.25 19.26
N THR A 263 6.66 18.50 19.61
CA THR A 263 6.06 18.85 20.91
C THR A 263 4.56 18.57 20.98
N THR A 264 3.92 18.18 19.86
CA THR A 264 2.48 17.90 19.82
C THR A 264 2.23 16.64 18.98
N LEU A 265 1.64 15.63 19.59
CA LEU A 265 1.21 14.40 18.94
C LEU A 265 -0.31 14.29 19.02
N GLU A 266 -0.95 14.18 17.86
CA GLU A 266 -2.37 13.83 17.75
C GLU A 266 -2.52 12.40 17.25
N ALA A 267 -3.13 11.53 18.06
CA ALA A 267 -3.52 10.17 17.69
C ALA A 267 -5.05 10.12 17.53
N ILE A 268 -5.52 9.67 16.39
CA ILE A 268 -6.95 9.47 16.10
C ILE A 268 -7.22 7.98 16.15
N VAL A 269 -8.05 7.55 17.10
CA VAL A 269 -8.47 6.15 17.24
C VAL A 269 -9.84 5.99 16.60
N TYR A 270 -9.95 5.14 15.60
CA TYR A 270 -11.20 4.74 14.94
C TYR A 270 -11.71 3.47 15.63
N VAL A 271 -12.90 3.52 16.19
CA VAL A 271 -13.46 2.42 16.99
C VAL A 271 -14.50 1.67 16.16
N HIS A 272 -14.06 0.62 15.48
CA HIS A 272 -14.88 -0.23 14.63
C HIS A 272 -14.48 -1.68 14.76
N ASP A 273 -15.46 -2.57 14.91
CA ASP A 273 -15.24 -4.03 14.93
C ASP A 273 -14.80 -4.56 13.55
N ASP A 274 -15.29 -3.91 12.47
CA ASP A 274 -14.91 -4.22 11.09
C ASP A 274 -13.74 -3.32 10.66
N PRO A 275 -12.57 -3.88 10.29
CA PRO A 275 -11.45 -3.10 9.78
C PRO A 275 -11.77 -2.29 8.52
N LEU A 276 -12.77 -2.71 7.73
CA LEU A 276 -13.18 -1.99 6.52
C LEU A 276 -13.83 -0.65 6.86
N ASP A 277 -14.59 -0.55 7.95
CA ASP A 277 -15.16 0.71 8.42
C ASP A 277 -14.06 1.68 8.88
N SER A 278 -12.99 1.16 9.48
CA SER A 278 -11.82 1.97 9.86
C SER A 278 -11.09 2.53 8.64
N LEU A 279 -10.95 1.74 7.56
CA LEU A 279 -10.38 2.19 6.29
C LEU A 279 -11.28 3.24 5.61
N ASP A 280 -12.59 3.05 5.65
CA ASP A 280 -13.56 4.01 5.11
C ASP A 280 -13.43 5.36 5.81
N ASP A 281 -13.44 5.39 7.14
CA ASP A 281 -13.28 6.61 7.92
C ASP A 281 -11.90 7.25 7.72
N PHE A 282 -10.81 6.47 7.76
CA PHE A 282 -9.46 6.98 7.55
C PHE A 282 -9.29 7.63 6.19
N THR A 283 -9.72 6.98 5.11
CA THR A 283 -9.60 7.53 3.75
C THR A 283 -10.57 8.67 3.49
N ARG A 284 -11.71 8.75 4.19
CA ARG A 284 -12.58 9.92 4.17
C ARG A 284 -11.92 11.14 4.82
N ASP A 285 -11.18 10.94 5.90
CA ASP A 285 -10.50 12.02 6.63
C ASP A 285 -9.24 12.50 5.91
N THR A 286 -8.50 11.59 5.26
CA THR A 286 -7.17 11.87 4.67
C THR A 286 -7.18 11.97 3.14
N GLY A 287 -8.34 11.73 2.53
CA GLY A 287 -8.56 11.77 1.09
C GLY A 287 -8.74 10.40 0.46
N ARG A 288 -9.77 10.29 -0.39
CA ARG A 288 -10.10 9.06 -1.12
C ARG A 288 -9.07 8.78 -2.22
N PRO A 289 -8.74 7.50 -2.46
CA PRO A 289 -7.95 7.12 -3.63
C PRO A 289 -8.59 7.62 -4.93
N MET A 290 -7.76 8.10 -5.86
CA MET A 290 -8.25 8.47 -7.18
C MET A 290 -8.58 7.22 -8.01
N VAL A 291 -9.44 7.40 -9.03
CA VAL A 291 -9.66 6.39 -10.08
C VAL A 291 -8.81 6.78 -11.28
N PRO A 292 -7.84 5.96 -11.72
CA PRO A 292 -6.99 6.29 -12.86
C PRO A 292 -7.71 6.04 -14.19
N ALA A 293 -7.11 6.51 -15.30
CA ALA A 293 -7.53 6.15 -16.65
C ALA A 293 -7.50 4.63 -16.87
N SER A 294 -8.44 4.07 -17.62
CA SER A 294 -8.53 2.61 -17.86
C SER A 294 -7.23 2.00 -18.38
N TRP A 295 -6.50 2.72 -19.24
CA TRP A 295 -5.26 2.21 -19.81
C TRP A 295 -4.10 2.08 -18.81
N VAL A 296 -4.18 2.72 -17.64
CA VAL A 296 -3.21 2.58 -16.54
C VAL A 296 -3.14 1.15 -16.01
N PHE A 297 -4.26 0.41 -16.08
CA PHE A 297 -4.32 -1.01 -15.75
C PHE A 297 -3.72 -1.93 -16.83
N GLY A 298 -3.24 -1.41 -17.95
CA GLY A 298 -2.60 -2.24 -18.95
C GLY A 298 -1.13 -2.52 -18.63
N PRO A 299 -0.60 -3.71 -19.02
CA PRO A 299 0.81 -4.04 -18.79
C PRO A 299 1.74 -2.99 -19.39
N ARG A 300 2.77 -2.60 -18.64
CA ARG A 300 3.83 -1.69 -19.08
C ARG A 300 5.18 -2.37 -19.05
N ARG A 301 6.09 -1.91 -19.91
CA ARG A 301 7.44 -2.45 -20.00
C ARG A 301 8.46 -1.34 -20.17
N ARG A 302 9.64 -1.53 -19.58
CA ARG A 302 10.81 -0.67 -19.84
C ARG A 302 11.34 -0.97 -21.24
N VAL A 303 11.01 -0.09 -22.19
CA VAL A 303 11.47 -0.14 -23.59
C VAL A 303 11.72 1.27 -24.10
N SER A 304 12.93 1.52 -24.55
CA SER A 304 13.33 2.80 -25.15
C SER A 304 13.31 2.77 -26.67
N ASN A 305 13.36 3.94 -27.30
CA ASN A 305 13.30 4.14 -28.76
C ASN A 305 14.21 3.19 -29.57
N GLY A 306 15.44 3.00 -29.12
CA GLY A 306 16.47 2.23 -29.83
C GLY A 306 16.55 0.74 -29.47
N ASP A 307 15.76 0.24 -28.52
CA ASP A 307 15.83 -1.14 -28.06
C ASP A 307 15.42 -2.13 -29.12
N ARG A 308 16.20 -3.23 -29.25
CA ARG A 308 16.03 -4.22 -30.32
C ARG A 308 16.11 -5.65 -29.82
N VAL A 309 15.36 -6.50 -30.53
CA VAL A 309 15.46 -7.97 -30.46
C VAL A 309 15.92 -8.44 -31.83
N GLY A 310 17.18 -8.83 -31.95
CA GLY A 310 17.83 -9.02 -33.25
C GLY A 310 17.82 -7.72 -34.07
N ASP A 311 17.28 -7.75 -35.28
CA ASP A 311 17.18 -6.61 -36.18
C ASP A 311 15.85 -5.83 -36.03
N VAL A 312 14.90 -6.30 -35.21
CA VAL A 312 13.58 -5.69 -35.03
C VAL A 312 13.56 -4.79 -33.81
N LEU A 313 12.89 -3.65 -33.90
CA LEU A 313 12.64 -2.80 -32.72
C LEU A 313 11.79 -3.57 -31.69
N GLU A 314 12.16 -3.54 -30.41
CA GLU A 314 11.53 -4.36 -29.37
C GLU A 314 10.03 -4.09 -29.26
N TRP A 315 9.60 -2.85 -29.34
CA TRP A 315 8.20 -2.48 -29.27
C TRP A 315 7.36 -2.98 -30.48
N LYS A 316 7.98 -3.22 -31.66
CA LYS A 316 7.33 -3.91 -32.79
C LYS A 316 7.28 -5.41 -32.56
N MET A 317 8.37 -5.99 -32.05
CA MET A 317 8.45 -7.41 -31.73
C MET A 317 7.39 -7.84 -30.69
N LEU A 318 7.03 -6.98 -29.74
CA LEU A 318 5.95 -7.25 -28.79
C LEU A 318 4.60 -7.51 -29.50
N ARG A 319 4.27 -6.74 -30.53
CA ARG A 319 3.04 -6.96 -31.34
C ARG A 319 3.15 -8.20 -32.21
N GLU A 320 4.31 -8.44 -32.85
CA GLU A 320 4.54 -9.65 -33.64
C GLU A 320 4.41 -10.91 -32.78
N ALA A 321 4.94 -10.89 -31.59
CA ALA A 321 4.86 -11.99 -30.61
C ALA A 321 3.52 -12.07 -29.86
N LYS A 322 2.56 -11.17 -30.14
CA LYS A 322 1.25 -11.08 -29.46
C LYS A 322 1.34 -11.01 -27.94
N VAL A 323 2.33 -10.28 -27.43
CA VAL A 323 2.49 -9.96 -26.00
C VAL A 323 1.65 -8.72 -25.68
N PRO A 324 0.55 -8.84 -24.94
CA PRO A 324 -0.26 -7.70 -24.57
C PRO A 324 0.55 -6.67 -23.79
N THR A 325 0.59 -5.44 -24.28
CA THR A 325 1.35 -4.34 -23.68
C THR A 325 0.67 -3.02 -24.00
N THR A 326 0.42 -2.20 -23.01
CA THR A 326 -0.24 -0.90 -23.18
C THR A 326 0.73 0.26 -23.06
N GLY A 327 1.73 0.17 -22.16
CA GLY A 327 2.67 1.24 -21.91
C GLY A 327 4.12 0.86 -22.16
N LEU A 328 4.92 1.86 -22.57
CA LEU A 328 6.37 1.78 -22.70
C LEU A 328 7.00 2.83 -21.77
N ASP A 329 7.85 2.39 -20.85
CA ASP A 329 8.56 3.26 -19.93
C ASP A 329 9.95 3.57 -20.54
N ASP A 330 10.11 4.79 -21.09
CA ASP A 330 11.34 5.24 -21.72
C ASP A 330 12.38 5.71 -20.69
N ALA A 331 13.66 5.55 -21.00
CA ALA A 331 14.78 5.94 -20.16
C ALA A 331 15.17 7.42 -20.26
N VAL A 332 14.36 8.28 -20.84
CA VAL A 332 14.68 9.71 -21.02
C VAL A 332 14.38 10.49 -19.75
N HIS A 333 15.44 11.00 -19.10
CA HIS A 333 15.37 11.79 -17.87
C HIS A 333 15.29 13.29 -18.20
N LEU A 334 14.08 13.85 -18.33
CA LEU A 334 13.90 15.29 -18.52
C LEU A 334 14.31 16.05 -17.25
N LEU A 335 13.85 15.60 -16.09
CA LEU A 335 14.37 16.07 -14.81
C LEU A 335 15.05 14.90 -14.09
N PRO A 336 16.21 15.12 -13.44
CA PRO A 336 16.87 16.40 -13.21
C PRO A 336 17.87 16.79 -14.30
N ALA A 337 18.19 15.88 -15.24
CA ALA A 337 19.41 15.92 -16.04
C ALA A 337 19.25 16.59 -17.42
N ARG A 338 18.03 16.82 -17.91
CA ARG A 338 17.74 17.38 -19.24
C ARG A 338 18.31 16.53 -20.39
N SER A 339 18.19 15.19 -20.28
CA SER A 339 18.75 14.26 -21.29
C SER A 339 18.03 14.27 -22.66
N GLU A 340 16.94 15.02 -22.78
CA GLU A 340 16.22 15.26 -24.04
C GLU A 340 16.86 16.31 -24.92
N VAL A 341 17.71 17.19 -24.37
CA VAL A 341 18.28 18.33 -25.09
C VAL A 341 19.04 17.88 -26.34
N GLY A 342 18.63 18.42 -27.50
CA GLY A 342 19.20 18.07 -28.81
C GLY A 342 18.60 16.81 -29.45
N ARG A 343 17.62 16.16 -28.79
CA ARG A 343 16.92 14.97 -29.29
C ARG A 343 15.42 15.17 -29.45
N GLU A 344 14.92 16.37 -29.29
CA GLU A 344 13.49 16.68 -29.19
C GLU A 344 12.68 16.18 -30.39
N GLU A 345 13.20 16.36 -31.64
CA GLU A 345 12.50 15.89 -32.84
C GLU A 345 12.54 14.34 -32.96
N GLU A 346 13.62 13.70 -32.53
CA GLU A 346 13.71 12.24 -32.44
C GLU A 346 12.65 11.71 -31.49
N LEU A 347 12.53 12.30 -30.30
CA LEU A 347 11.60 11.87 -29.25
C LEU A 347 10.12 12.10 -29.66
N LYS A 348 9.82 13.22 -30.32
CA LYS A 348 8.49 13.46 -30.90
C LYS A 348 8.13 12.43 -31.98
N ALA A 349 9.09 12.05 -32.80
CA ALA A 349 8.88 11.00 -33.80
C ALA A 349 8.63 9.65 -33.13
N TRP A 350 9.41 9.32 -32.11
CA TRP A 350 9.28 8.12 -31.30
C TRP A 350 7.90 7.99 -30.66
N THR A 351 7.45 9.00 -29.91
CA THR A 351 6.16 8.97 -29.21
C THR A 351 5.00 8.85 -30.21
N ARG A 352 5.05 9.60 -31.32
CA ARG A 352 4.05 9.49 -32.40
C ARG A 352 3.98 8.07 -32.97
N ASP A 353 5.13 7.45 -33.28
CA ASP A 353 5.20 6.13 -33.87
C ASP A 353 4.74 5.05 -32.85
N ALA A 354 5.09 5.18 -31.59
CA ALA A 354 4.60 4.30 -30.52
C ALA A 354 3.08 4.41 -30.36
N HIS A 355 2.50 5.62 -30.38
CA HIS A 355 1.06 5.82 -30.35
C HIS A 355 0.35 5.15 -31.53
N ALA A 356 0.91 5.26 -32.74
CA ALA A 356 0.34 4.59 -33.91
C ALA A 356 0.23 3.08 -33.73
N TRP A 357 1.16 2.47 -32.95
CA TRP A 357 1.19 1.05 -32.63
C TRP A 357 0.43 0.70 -31.32
N GLY A 358 -0.34 1.64 -30.80
CA GLY A 358 -1.20 1.41 -29.63
C GLY A 358 -0.47 1.36 -28.30
N TYR A 359 0.59 2.15 -28.13
CA TYR A 359 1.29 2.31 -26.87
C TYR A 359 1.05 3.70 -26.29
N LYS A 360 1.00 3.79 -24.96
CA LYS A 360 1.22 4.99 -24.16
C LYS A 360 2.70 5.03 -23.77
N VAL A 361 3.33 6.20 -23.77
CA VAL A 361 4.77 6.32 -23.54
C VAL A 361 5.05 7.20 -22.31
N MET A 362 5.85 6.68 -21.36
CA MET A 362 6.24 7.37 -20.14
C MET A 362 7.70 7.80 -20.22
N ALA A 363 8.01 9.04 -19.81
CA ALA A 363 9.36 9.49 -19.57
C ALA A 363 9.77 9.34 -18.11
N TYR A 364 10.79 10.08 -17.66
CA TYR A 364 11.26 10.14 -16.28
C TYR A 364 11.39 11.60 -15.83
N ASN A 365 10.84 11.90 -14.65
CA ASN A 365 10.96 13.19 -13.96
C ASN A 365 11.10 12.98 -12.45
N ASN A 366 11.71 13.98 -11.78
CA ASN A 366 11.70 14.09 -10.33
C ASN A 366 11.73 15.57 -9.90
N PRO A 367 11.51 15.91 -8.60
CA PRO A 367 11.40 17.29 -8.15
C PRO A 367 12.77 17.97 -7.88
N TYR A 368 13.78 17.68 -8.71
CA TYR A 368 15.12 18.19 -8.54
C TYR A 368 15.70 18.76 -9.82
N ILE A 369 16.73 19.62 -9.69
CA ILE A 369 17.52 20.15 -10.80
C ILE A 369 18.98 19.74 -10.59
N SER A 370 19.61 19.14 -11.60
CA SER A 370 21.02 18.80 -11.55
C SER A 370 21.89 20.04 -11.44
N THR A 371 22.81 20.03 -10.45
CA THR A 371 23.82 21.09 -10.28
C THR A 371 25.12 20.74 -10.99
N SER A 372 25.23 19.53 -11.54
CA SER A 372 26.44 19.00 -12.19
C SER A 372 26.33 18.79 -13.71
N LYS A 373 25.09 18.77 -14.27
CA LYS A 373 24.89 18.55 -15.72
C LYS A 373 24.79 19.89 -16.47
N PRO A 374 25.60 20.09 -17.54
CA PRO A 374 25.57 21.33 -18.32
C PRO A 374 24.20 21.65 -18.92
N GLU A 375 23.44 20.63 -19.34
CA GLU A 375 22.12 20.76 -19.96
C GLU A 375 21.08 21.36 -18.99
N ALA A 376 21.24 21.13 -17.68
CA ALA A 376 20.38 21.67 -16.62
C ALA A 376 20.80 23.06 -16.14
N SER A 377 21.94 23.62 -16.60
CA SER A 377 22.53 24.85 -16.06
C SER A 377 21.62 26.08 -16.18
N ALA A 378 20.82 26.20 -17.23
CA ALA A 378 19.90 27.30 -17.42
C ALA A 378 18.73 27.23 -16.40
N ASP A 379 18.19 26.04 -16.15
CA ASP A 379 17.12 25.83 -15.15
C ASP A 379 17.66 26.06 -13.74
N LEU A 380 18.88 25.61 -13.43
CA LEU A 380 19.53 25.86 -12.16
C LEU A 380 19.75 27.37 -11.91
N ALA A 381 20.23 28.09 -12.92
CA ALA A 381 20.45 29.54 -12.83
C ALA A 381 19.14 30.30 -12.59
N HIS A 382 18.08 29.92 -13.32
CA HIS A 382 16.76 30.53 -13.16
C HIS A 382 16.20 30.29 -11.75
N GLY A 383 16.20 29.03 -11.26
CA GLY A 383 15.69 28.72 -9.92
C GLY A 383 16.50 29.38 -8.81
N ARG A 384 17.85 29.50 -8.99
CA ARG A 384 18.72 30.23 -8.05
C ARG A 384 18.39 31.72 -7.98
N GLU A 385 18.24 32.38 -9.14
CA GLU A 385 17.92 33.82 -9.22
C GLU A 385 16.59 34.14 -8.53
N ARG A 386 15.61 33.22 -8.64
CA ARG A 386 14.26 33.41 -8.11
C ARG A 386 14.08 32.88 -6.69
N GLY A 387 15.08 32.20 -6.11
CA GLY A 387 14.94 31.59 -4.79
C GLY A 387 13.96 30.42 -4.78
N TYR A 388 13.95 29.58 -5.80
CA TYR A 388 13.01 28.46 -5.96
C TYR A 388 13.52 27.14 -5.38
N PHE A 389 14.60 27.16 -4.61
CA PHE A 389 15.16 25.97 -3.98
C PHE A 389 15.07 26.03 -2.46
N ALA A 390 14.92 24.87 -1.82
CA ALA A 390 15.12 24.72 -0.40
C ALA A 390 16.54 25.20 -0.01
N VAL A 391 16.71 25.75 1.19
CA VAL A 391 18.00 26.27 1.63
C VAL A 391 18.50 25.62 2.91
N THR A 392 19.84 25.51 3.05
CA THR A 392 20.49 25.06 4.28
C THR A 392 20.29 26.08 5.41
N PRO A 393 20.62 25.76 6.67
CA PRO A 393 20.60 26.75 7.76
C PRO A 393 21.44 27.99 7.48
N GLU A 394 22.52 27.86 6.71
CA GLU A 394 23.46 28.92 6.33
C GLU A 394 22.92 29.80 5.19
N GLY A 395 21.91 29.35 4.47
CA GLY A 395 21.28 30.05 3.35
C GLY A 395 21.78 29.63 1.97
N ASP A 396 22.59 28.59 1.89
CA ASP A 396 23.00 27.99 0.63
C ASP A 396 21.89 27.10 0.07
N ILE A 397 21.90 26.80 -1.24
CA ILE A 397 20.94 25.87 -1.84
C ILE A 397 21.06 24.49 -1.19
N GLY A 398 19.94 23.90 -0.81
CA GLY A 398 19.86 22.52 -0.30
C GLY A 398 20.17 21.52 -1.40
N GLU A 399 21.32 20.88 -1.31
CA GLU A 399 21.78 19.90 -2.30
C GLU A 399 21.91 18.52 -1.67
N THR A 400 21.53 17.49 -2.46
CA THR A 400 21.76 16.08 -2.16
C THR A 400 22.52 15.43 -3.29
N PHE A 401 23.22 14.34 -2.98
CA PHE A 401 23.93 13.54 -3.97
C PHE A 401 23.27 12.16 -4.04
N PHE A 402 22.82 11.78 -5.21
CA PHE A 402 22.31 10.43 -5.47
C PHE A 402 22.37 10.06 -6.94
N ILE A 403 21.95 8.83 -7.27
CA ILE A 403 21.96 8.32 -8.63
C ILE A 403 20.56 8.52 -9.23
N SER A 404 20.46 9.33 -10.28
CA SER A 404 19.28 9.48 -11.11
C SER A 404 19.72 9.44 -12.58
N GLY A 405 19.74 8.22 -13.14
CA GLY A 405 20.43 7.92 -14.38
C GLY A 405 21.94 7.84 -14.19
N ASP A 406 22.56 8.94 -13.77
CA ASP A 406 23.96 9.06 -13.37
C ASP A 406 24.09 9.53 -11.92
N ALA A 407 25.27 9.32 -11.34
CA ALA A 407 25.66 9.94 -10.06
C ALA A 407 25.81 11.46 -10.23
N GLN A 408 25.02 12.23 -9.48
CA GLN A 408 24.99 13.69 -9.62
C GLN A 408 24.55 14.37 -8.32
N THR A 409 24.89 15.66 -8.20
CA THR A 409 24.39 16.53 -7.14
C THR A 409 23.15 17.25 -7.64
N LEU A 410 22.15 17.36 -6.80
CA LEU A 410 20.79 17.82 -7.17
C LEU A 410 20.31 18.88 -6.19
N ALA A 411 19.80 19.99 -6.71
CA ALA A 411 19.11 21.03 -5.95
C ALA A 411 17.63 20.69 -5.80
N THR A 412 17.12 20.73 -4.58
CA THR A 412 15.70 20.43 -4.26
C THR A 412 14.82 21.63 -4.53
N ILE A 413 13.82 21.48 -5.40
CA ILE A 413 12.82 22.54 -5.67
C ILE A 413 11.97 22.77 -4.42
N ASP A 414 11.77 24.01 -4.02
CA ASP A 414 10.91 24.36 -2.87
C ASP A 414 9.42 24.36 -3.25
N LEU A 415 8.78 23.20 -3.04
CA LEU A 415 7.36 23.01 -3.36
C LEU A 415 6.39 23.65 -2.35
N THR A 416 6.89 24.39 -1.36
CA THR A 416 6.09 25.29 -0.51
C THR A 416 5.94 26.70 -1.10
N ASN A 417 6.81 27.07 -2.05
CA ASN A 417 6.74 28.29 -2.81
C ASN A 417 5.87 28.10 -4.07
N MET A 418 4.73 28.78 -4.13
CA MET A 418 3.78 28.61 -5.24
C MET A 418 4.33 29.06 -6.61
N ASP A 419 5.26 30.01 -6.64
CA ASP A 419 5.94 30.40 -7.89
C ASP A 419 6.91 29.30 -8.35
N ALA A 420 7.59 28.63 -7.41
CA ALA A 420 8.43 27.48 -7.70
C ALA A 420 7.60 26.27 -8.16
N VAL A 421 6.40 26.06 -7.58
CA VAL A 421 5.45 25.04 -8.06
C VAL A 421 5.02 25.32 -9.49
N ALA A 422 4.64 26.57 -9.81
CA ALA A 422 4.27 26.93 -11.18
C ALA A 422 5.43 26.70 -12.17
N TRP A 423 6.64 27.08 -11.79
CA TRP A 423 7.85 26.82 -12.57
C TRP A 423 8.13 25.32 -12.74
N PHE A 424 8.00 24.52 -11.68
CA PHE A 424 8.13 23.06 -11.76
C PHE A 424 7.11 22.45 -12.74
N GLN A 425 5.86 22.91 -12.72
CA GLN A 425 4.85 22.51 -13.69
C GLN A 425 5.23 22.91 -15.12
N ASP A 426 5.86 24.08 -15.34
CA ASP A 426 6.37 24.47 -16.66
C ASP A 426 7.51 23.53 -17.14
N LEU A 427 8.35 23.08 -16.24
CA LEU A 427 9.37 22.08 -16.54
C LEU A 427 8.74 20.74 -16.95
N LEU A 428 7.73 20.27 -16.19
CA LEU A 428 6.98 19.04 -16.50
C LEU A 428 6.24 19.10 -17.84
N ARG A 429 5.73 20.27 -18.26
CA ARG A 429 5.09 20.47 -19.59
C ARG A 429 6.01 20.14 -20.75
N ARG A 430 7.32 20.26 -20.58
CA ARG A 430 8.29 19.86 -21.61
C ARG A 430 8.14 18.38 -21.98
N THR A 431 7.82 17.53 -21.00
CA THR A 431 7.55 16.10 -21.23
C THR A 431 6.33 15.91 -22.13
N LEU A 432 5.23 16.61 -21.83
CA LEU A 432 4.02 16.55 -22.64
C LEU A 432 4.24 17.11 -24.06
N ALA A 433 5.06 18.16 -24.21
CA ALA A 433 5.39 18.76 -25.50
C ALA A 433 6.19 17.84 -26.43
N LEU A 434 6.83 16.80 -25.88
CA LEU A 434 7.50 15.74 -26.66
C LEU A 434 6.58 14.57 -27.00
N GLY A 435 5.30 14.61 -26.57
CA GLY A 435 4.30 13.60 -26.87
C GLY A 435 4.21 12.46 -25.84
N TYR A 436 4.94 12.52 -24.72
CA TYR A 436 4.77 11.54 -23.64
C TYR A 436 3.40 11.66 -22.97
N ASP A 437 2.84 10.54 -22.55
CA ASP A 437 1.55 10.46 -21.85
C ASP A 437 1.66 10.62 -20.34
N GLY A 438 2.88 10.67 -19.82
CA GLY A 438 3.20 10.81 -18.43
C GLY A 438 4.65 10.43 -18.13
N TRP A 439 4.94 10.03 -16.88
CA TRP A 439 6.32 9.76 -16.47
C TRP A 439 6.41 8.93 -15.17
N MET A 440 7.57 8.29 -14.97
CA MET A 440 8.01 7.89 -13.63
C MET A 440 8.31 9.18 -12.85
N HIS A 441 7.58 9.40 -11.76
CA HIS A 441 7.75 10.55 -10.86
C HIS A 441 8.51 10.08 -9.63
N ASP A 442 9.80 9.94 -9.82
CA ASP A 442 10.69 9.28 -8.89
C ASP A 442 11.16 10.17 -7.75
N PHE A 443 11.59 9.57 -6.66
CA PHE A 443 12.14 10.22 -5.47
C PHE A 443 11.14 11.11 -4.71
N GLY A 444 11.64 12.10 -3.96
CA GLY A 444 10.90 12.99 -3.07
C GLY A 444 11.30 12.82 -1.60
N GLU A 445 12.01 11.74 -1.26
CA GLU A 445 12.43 11.40 0.10
C GLU A 445 13.74 12.06 0.56
N TYR A 446 14.39 12.89 -0.27
CA TYR A 446 15.70 13.47 0.05
C TYR A 446 15.61 14.92 0.58
N VAL A 447 14.77 15.15 1.58
CA VAL A 447 14.66 16.43 2.30
C VAL A 447 15.35 16.30 3.65
N ARG A 448 16.43 17.08 3.88
CA ARG A 448 17.17 17.04 5.15
C ARG A 448 16.45 17.82 6.24
N ARG A 449 16.45 17.29 7.46
CA ARG A 449 15.74 17.85 8.63
C ARG A 449 16.04 19.33 8.90
N ALA A 450 17.29 19.75 8.72
CA ALA A 450 17.74 21.11 9.02
C ALA A 450 17.36 22.15 7.95
N TRP A 451 16.99 21.73 6.73
CA TRP A 451 16.66 22.66 5.65
C TRP A 451 15.47 23.54 5.98
N LYS A 452 15.45 24.72 5.35
CA LYS A 452 14.41 25.73 5.48
C LYS A 452 13.70 25.91 4.15
N PHE A 453 12.41 26.20 4.23
CA PHE A 453 11.52 26.35 3.10
C PHE A 453 10.85 27.72 3.14
N ALA A 454 10.32 28.18 2.01
CA ALA A 454 9.79 29.53 1.86
C ALA A 454 8.58 29.83 2.76
N ASP A 455 7.80 28.84 3.13
CA ASP A 455 6.66 28.98 4.05
C ASP A 455 7.06 29.02 5.54
N GLY A 456 8.35 28.92 5.83
CA GLY A 456 8.91 28.95 7.18
C GLY A 456 9.06 27.61 7.86
N ARG A 457 8.52 26.53 7.27
CA ARG A 457 8.70 25.17 7.80
C ARG A 457 10.13 24.68 7.60
N ARG A 458 10.49 23.68 8.40
CA ARG A 458 11.78 23.01 8.33
C ARG A 458 11.62 21.61 7.71
N GLY A 459 12.76 21.05 7.33
CA GLY A 459 12.78 19.71 6.73
C GLY A 459 12.34 18.58 7.67
N ASP A 460 12.47 18.75 9.00
CA ASP A 460 11.93 17.77 9.96
C ASP A 460 10.39 17.65 9.90
N GLU A 461 9.68 18.75 9.57
CA GLU A 461 8.24 18.76 9.34
C GLU A 461 7.86 18.37 7.90
N LEU A 462 8.70 18.75 6.92
CA LEU A 462 8.38 18.62 5.50
C LEU A 462 8.86 17.32 4.86
N HIS A 463 9.80 16.61 5.44
CA HIS A 463 10.39 15.42 4.84
C HIS A 463 9.32 14.41 4.34
N ASN A 464 8.44 14.00 5.23
CA ASN A 464 7.35 13.08 4.86
C ASN A 464 6.25 13.73 4.00
N ALA A 465 6.05 15.04 4.14
CA ALA A 465 5.07 15.78 3.35
C ALA A 465 5.55 16.11 1.93
N PHE A 466 6.84 16.14 1.69
CA PHE A 466 7.41 16.57 0.41
C PHE A 466 7.01 15.68 -0.78
N PRO A 467 7.00 14.34 -0.68
CA PRO A 467 6.47 13.48 -1.74
C PRO A 467 5.00 13.78 -2.07
N VAL A 468 4.18 14.14 -1.06
CA VAL A 468 2.77 14.52 -1.28
C VAL A 468 2.67 15.82 -2.08
N LEU A 469 3.50 16.83 -1.74
CA LEU A 469 3.54 18.10 -2.46
C LEU A 469 4.00 17.90 -3.91
N SER A 470 5.01 17.05 -4.12
CA SER A 470 5.52 16.70 -5.44
C SER A 470 4.46 16.02 -6.30
N ALA A 471 3.80 14.99 -5.77
CA ALA A 471 2.71 14.29 -6.44
C ALA A 471 1.54 15.23 -6.76
N LYS A 472 1.17 16.10 -5.80
CA LYS A 472 0.10 17.10 -5.98
C LYS A 472 0.44 18.08 -7.12
N ALA A 473 1.67 18.57 -7.22
CA ALA A 473 2.08 19.48 -8.28
C ALA A 473 1.96 18.83 -9.68
N ALA A 474 2.33 17.56 -9.80
CA ALA A 474 2.15 16.78 -11.03
C ALA A 474 0.66 16.53 -11.35
N TYR A 475 -0.12 16.14 -10.34
CA TYR A 475 -1.56 15.93 -10.48
C TYR A 475 -2.31 17.20 -10.90
N ASP A 476 -2.06 18.33 -10.24
CA ASP A 476 -2.71 19.61 -10.56
C ASP A 476 -2.44 20.07 -12.01
N LEU A 477 -1.26 19.76 -12.54
CA LEU A 477 -0.93 20.00 -13.93
C LEU A 477 -1.71 19.04 -14.85
N LEU A 478 -1.59 17.74 -14.62
CA LEU A 478 -2.07 16.71 -15.54
C LEU A 478 -3.60 16.62 -15.56
N SER A 479 -4.25 16.73 -14.40
CA SER A 479 -5.71 16.73 -14.30
C SER A 479 -6.36 17.91 -15.04
N LYS A 480 -5.64 19.02 -15.18
CA LYS A 480 -6.07 20.20 -15.93
C LYS A 480 -5.82 20.08 -17.44
N GLU A 481 -4.66 19.59 -17.85
CA GLU A 481 -4.23 19.59 -19.26
C GLU A 481 -4.58 18.30 -20.00
N ARG A 482 -4.72 17.18 -19.28
CA ARG A 482 -5.07 15.87 -19.81
C ARG A 482 -6.10 15.18 -18.91
N PRO A 483 -7.29 15.75 -18.73
CA PRO A 483 -8.29 15.19 -17.82
C PRO A 483 -8.58 13.74 -18.20
N ASP A 484 -8.49 12.84 -17.22
CA ASP A 484 -8.76 11.40 -17.34
C ASP A 484 -7.87 10.64 -18.35
N ASP A 485 -6.75 11.23 -18.82
CA ASP A 485 -5.84 10.61 -19.79
C ASP A 485 -4.36 10.88 -19.44
N PHE A 486 -3.93 10.49 -18.26
CA PHE A 486 -2.54 10.62 -17.84
C PHE A 486 -2.10 9.51 -16.90
N LEU A 487 -0.79 9.31 -16.80
CA LEU A 487 -0.15 8.52 -15.76
C LEU A 487 1.11 9.23 -15.29
N PHE A 488 1.25 9.37 -13.98
CA PHE A 488 2.55 9.39 -13.33
C PHE A 488 2.56 8.36 -12.21
N PHE A 489 3.70 7.76 -11.93
CA PHE A 489 3.79 6.73 -10.91
C PHE A 489 4.96 7.03 -9.98
N VAL A 490 4.74 6.83 -8.69
CA VAL A 490 5.65 7.22 -7.61
C VAL A 490 6.11 6.01 -6.81
N ARG A 491 7.30 6.09 -6.21
CA ARG A 491 7.68 5.18 -5.12
C ARG A 491 7.45 5.81 -3.76
N SER A 492 7.69 7.11 -3.64
CA SER A 492 7.61 7.82 -2.37
C SER A 492 6.24 8.48 -2.16
N GLY A 493 5.77 8.44 -0.92
CA GLY A 493 4.52 9.07 -0.53
C GLY A 493 4.34 9.11 0.99
N TYR A 494 3.22 9.65 1.40
CA TYR A 494 2.78 9.74 2.79
C TYR A 494 1.25 9.80 2.84
N THR A 495 0.66 9.89 4.05
CA THR A 495 -0.78 10.11 4.22
C THR A 495 -1.28 11.25 3.33
N GLY A 496 -2.29 10.99 2.52
CA GLY A 496 -2.87 11.95 1.59
C GLY A 496 -2.41 11.83 0.14
N SER A 497 -1.30 11.13 -0.15
CA SER A 497 -0.82 10.92 -1.52
C SER A 497 -1.82 10.18 -2.39
N GLN A 498 -2.63 9.27 -1.83
CA GLN A 498 -3.61 8.45 -2.56
C GLN A 498 -4.64 9.25 -3.35
N GLN A 499 -4.87 10.52 -3.00
CA GLN A 499 -5.78 11.42 -3.71
C GLN A 499 -5.25 11.83 -5.08
N PHE A 500 -3.92 11.84 -5.24
CA PHE A 500 -3.24 12.45 -6.38
C PHE A 500 -2.55 11.42 -7.27
N VAL A 501 -2.15 10.26 -6.70
CA VAL A 501 -1.24 9.31 -7.33
C VAL A 501 -2.01 8.24 -8.11
N PRO A 502 -1.88 8.20 -9.47
CA PRO A 502 -2.53 7.18 -10.30
C PRO A 502 -1.95 5.78 -10.14
N ALA A 503 -0.68 5.65 -9.76
CA ALA A 503 -0.02 4.38 -9.50
C ALA A 503 1.20 4.54 -8.59
N VAL A 504 1.44 3.51 -7.76
CA VAL A 504 2.62 3.37 -6.90
C VAL A 504 3.39 2.13 -7.33
N TRP A 505 4.73 2.18 -7.33
CA TRP A 505 5.54 0.98 -7.46
C TRP A 505 6.39 0.76 -6.21
N SER A 506 6.82 -0.49 -6.00
CA SER A 506 7.49 -0.96 -4.78
C SER A 506 8.91 -0.38 -4.55
N GLY A 507 9.30 0.67 -5.27
CA GLY A 507 10.69 1.11 -5.31
C GLY A 507 11.58 0.10 -6.02
N ASP A 508 12.79 -0.14 -5.49
CA ASP A 508 13.87 -0.87 -6.13
C ASP A 508 14.16 -2.23 -5.47
N PRO A 509 13.31 -3.26 -5.62
CA PRO A 509 13.58 -4.56 -5.03
C PRO A 509 14.73 -5.29 -5.73
N GLU A 510 15.37 -6.21 -5.02
CA GLU A 510 16.35 -7.13 -5.60
C GLU A 510 15.65 -8.18 -6.47
N ALA A 511 16.29 -8.47 -7.61
CA ALA A 511 15.82 -9.51 -8.52
C ALA A 511 16.13 -10.92 -7.97
N THR A 512 15.45 -11.33 -6.89
CA THR A 512 15.74 -12.53 -6.10
C THR A 512 14.49 -13.06 -5.38
N PHE A 513 14.56 -14.30 -4.87
CA PHE A 513 13.61 -14.87 -3.89
C PHE A 513 14.00 -14.59 -2.44
N ASP A 514 14.95 -13.71 -2.21
CA ASP A 514 15.36 -13.35 -0.85
C ASP A 514 14.17 -12.77 -0.05
N GLU A 515 13.99 -13.27 1.16
CA GLU A 515 12.91 -12.90 2.07
C GLU A 515 12.93 -11.41 2.46
N THR A 516 14.11 -10.79 2.39
CA THR A 516 14.29 -9.44 2.92
C THR A 516 14.16 -8.34 1.86
N GLN A 517 14.42 -8.67 0.57
CA GLN A 517 14.52 -7.66 -0.48
C GLN A 517 13.90 -8.12 -1.82
N GLY A 518 13.59 -9.41 -1.95
CA GLY A 518 13.11 -10.03 -3.18
C GLY A 518 11.59 -10.10 -3.26
N LEU A 519 11.10 -10.98 -4.13
CA LEU A 519 9.67 -11.18 -4.39
C LEU A 519 8.80 -11.36 -3.13
N PRO A 520 9.20 -12.14 -2.09
CA PRO A 520 8.39 -12.27 -0.88
C PRO A 520 8.15 -10.93 -0.16
N SER A 521 9.19 -10.10 -0.05
CA SER A 521 9.09 -8.79 0.61
C SER A 521 8.17 -7.82 -0.14
N VAL A 522 8.20 -7.90 -1.47
CA VAL A 522 7.38 -7.05 -2.34
C VAL A 522 5.89 -7.35 -2.18
N VAL A 523 5.50 -8.63 -2.10
CA VAL A 523 4.09 -8.99 -1.84
C VAL A 523 3.61 -8.41 -0.52
N ARG A 524 4.43 -8.48 0.55
CA ARG A 524 4.11 -7.86 1.85
C ARG A 524 3.93 -6.35 1.74
N GLY A 525 4.82 -5.68 0.98
CA GLY A 525 4.75 -4.24 0.73
C GLY A 525 3.41 -3.81 0.16
N GLY A 526 2.94 -4.50 -0.88
CA GLY A 526 1.63 -4.22 -1.50
C GLY A 526 0.45 -4.47 -0.57
N LEU A 527 0.49 -5.55 0.23
CA LEU A 527 -0.57 -5.86 1.20
C LEU A 527 -0.65 -4.82 2.33
N ASN A 528 0.48 -4.41 2.89
CA ASN A 528 0.53 -3.40 3.95
C ASN A 528 0.09 -2.02 3.44
N LEU A 529 0.54 -1.64 2.25
CA LEU A 529 0.15 -0.37 1.63
C LEU A 529 -1.36 -0.34 1.33
N GLY A 530 -1.93 -1.44 0.84
CA GLY A 530 -3.37 -1.60 0.65
C GLY A 530 -4.15 -1.42 1.96
N MET A 531 -3.71 -2.04 3.07
CA MET A 531 -4.30 -1.86 4.40
C MET A 531 -4.08 -0.45 4.99
N SER A 532 -3.29 0.37 4.32
CA SER A 532 -3.07 1.79 4.66
C SER A 532 -3.80 2.75 3.71
N GLY A 533 -4.78 2.27 2.94
CA GLY A 533 -5.66 3.08 2.08
C GLY A 533 -5.06 3.49 0.74
N VAL A 534 -4.00 2.83 0.25
CA VAL A 534 -3.38 3.09 -1.06
C VAL A 534 -3.53 1.84 -1.95
N PRO A 535 -4.55 1.79 -2.82
CA PRO A 535 -4.94 0.56 -3.53
C PRO A 535 -4.27 0.33 -4.87
N LEU A 536 -3.71 1.39 -5.51
CA LEU A 536 -3.18 1.36 -6.88
C LEU A 536 -1.66 1.13 -6.84
N TRP A 537 -1.27 -0.12 -6.72
CA TRP A 537 0.10 -0.53 -6.48
C TRP A 537 0.55 -1.65 -7.42
N GLY A 538 1.84 -1.70 -7.69
CA GLY A 538 2.52 -2.77 -8.42
C GLY A 538 4.00 -2.83 -8.10
N SER A 539 4.72 -3.71 -8.77
CA SER A 539 6.16 -3.85 -8.61
C SER A 539 6.85 -4.07 -9.94
N ASP A 540 8.12 -3.73 -9.99
CA ASP A 540 8.98 -4.10 -11.11
C ASP A 540 9.06 -5.62 -11.25
N VAL A 541 8.46 -6.18 -12.29
CA VAL A 541 8.72 -7.56 -12.72
C VAL A 541 10.11 -7.57 -13.35
N THR A 542 10.97 -8.13 -12.83
CA THR A 542 11.61 -8.99 -11.93
C THR A 542 12.52 -8.26 -10.92
N GLY A 543 12.08 -7.25 -10.28
CA GLY A 543 12.89 -6.38 -9.46
C GLY A 543 13.72 -5.37 -10.28
N PHE A 544 14.48 -4.50 -9.62
CA PHE A 544 15.36 -3.53 -10.27
C PHE A 544 16.84 -3.72 -9.93
N LYS A 545 17.16 -4.05 -8.67
CA LYS A 545 18.55 -4.26 -8.24
C LYS A 545 19.04 -5.67 -8.57
N CYS A 546 20.30 -5.79 -8.98
CA CYS A 546 21.02 -7.05 -9.25
C CYS A 546 22.35 -7.02 -8.50
N ILE A 547 22.33 -6.74 -7.19
CA ILE A 547 23.54 -6.54 -6.39
C ILE A 547 23.95 -7.84 -5.71
N THR A 548 23.00 -8.62 -5.24
CA THR A 548 23.25 -9.89 -4.56
C THR A 548 23.67 -11.00 -5.51
N GLU A 549 24.23 -12.09 -4.98
CA GLU A 549 24.71 -13.23 -5.78
C GLU A 549 23.62 -14.22 -6.19
N PHE A 550 22.37 -13.98 -5.79
CA PHE A 550 21.27 -14.89 -6.09
C PHE A 550 21.01 -14.96 -7.60
N PRO A 551 20.70 -16.16 -8.14
CA PRO A 551 20.45 -16.27 -9.55
C PRO A 551 19.17 -15.55 -9.93
N ASN A 552 19.33 -14.55 -10.79
CA ASN A 552 18.25 -13.97 -11.53
C ASN A 552 18.07 -14.80 -12.80
N ASP A 553 17.10 -15.70 -12.75
CA ASP A 553 16.88 -16.71 -13.78
C ASP A 553 15.42 -16.74 -14.26
N LYS A 554 15.13 -17.66 -15.14
CA LYS A 554 13.82 -17.89 -15.73
C LYS A 554 12.72 -18.08 -14.68
N GLU A 555 12.98 -18.85 -13.63
CA GLU A 555 11.98 -19.09 -12.58
C GLU A 555 11.62 -17.79 -11.87
N MET A 556 12.62 -16.98 -11.52
CA MET A 556 12.40 -15.66 -10.92
C MET A 556 11.54 -14.77 -11.83
N TYR A 557 11.88 -14.72 -13.13
CA TYR A 557 11.13 -13.93 -14.10
C TYR A 557 9.65 -14.34 -14.15
N LEU A 558 9.39 -15.63 -14.27
CA LEU A 558 8.04 -16.16 -14.46
C LEU A 558 7.20 -16.06 -13.18
N ARG A 559 7.77 -16.37 -12.00
CA ARG A 559 7.04 -16.21 -10.72
C ARG A 559 6.67 -14.77 -10.45
N TRP A 560 7.55 -13.83 -10.78
CA TRP A 560 7.22 -12.42 -10.64
C TRP A 560 6.19 -11.93 -11.66
N ALA A 561 6.22 -12.47 -12.88
CA ALA A 561 5.18 -12.20 -13.88
C ALA A 561 3.81 -12.76 -13.46
N GLU A 562 3.77 -13.96 -12.83
CA GLU A 562 2.57 -14.52 -12.23
C GLU A 562 1.98 -13.59 -11.16
N PHE A 563 2.81 -13.05 -10.26
CA PHE A 563 2.38 -12.06 -9.28
C PHE A 563 1.94 -10.75 -9.92
N GLY A 564 2.69 -10.24 -10.90
CA GLY A 564 2.35 -9.04 -11.65
C GLY A 564 0.98 -9.11 -12.32
N ALA A 565 0.57 -10.29 -12.80
CA ALA A 565 -0.73 -10.49 -13.45
C ALA A 565 -1.94 -10.23 -12.53
N ILE A 566 -1.77 -10.34 -11.23
CA ILE A 566 -2.81 -10.14 -10.20
C ILE A 566 -2.55 -8.92 -9.30
N SER A 567 -1.51 -8.16 -9.57
CA SER A 567 -1.31 -6.83 -8.98
C SER A 567 -2.16 -5.80 -9.72
N PRO A 568 -2.67 -4.74 -9.08
CA PRO A 568 -3.40 -3.68 -9.79
C PRO A 568 -2.62 -3.04 -10.93
N ILE A 569 -1.31 -2.91 -10.79
CA ILE A 569 -0.39 -2.35 -11.79
C ILE A 569 0.64 -3.42 -12.16
N MET A 570 0.69 -3.81 -13.42
CA MET A 570 1.71 -4.73 -13.96
C MET A 570 2.74 -3.95 -14.76
N MET A 571 3.97 -3.93 -14.28
CA MET A 571 5.08 -3.26 -14.95
C MET A 571 6.32 -4.14 -14.96
N GLU A 572 7.03 -4.17 -16.08
CA GLU A 572 8.25 -4.96 -16.22
C GLU A 572 9.46 -4.06 -16.39
N GLN A 573 10.45 -4.27 -15.55
CA GLN A 573 11.72 -3.54 -15.56
C GLN A 573 12.82 -4.43 -16.15
N ASN A 574 13.22 -4.19 -17.38
CA ASN A 574 14.29 -4.94 -18.05
C ASN A 574 15.69 -4.45 -17.71
N ALA A 575 15.82 -3.25 -17.12
CA ALA A 575 17.09 -2.72 -16.64
C ALA A 575 17.49 -3.33 -15.30
N CYS A 576 18.75 -3.24 -14.95
CA CYS A 576 19.34 -3.81 -13.75
C CYS A 576 20.32 -2.84 -13.15
N ALA A 577 20.05 -2.31 -11.96
CA ALA A 577 21.05 -1.58 -11.18
C ALA A 577 22.10 -2.57 -10.69
N ASN A 578 23.24 -2.57 -11.36
CA ASN A 578 24.33 -3.52 -11.14
C ASN A 578 25.67 -2.79 -11.01
N PRO A 579 25.88 -2.01 -9.95
CA PRO A 579 27.12 -1.23 -9.77
C PRO A 579 28.36 -2.11 -9.63
N LEU A 580 28.22 -3.40 -9.32
CA LEU A 580 29.31 -4.35 -9.15
C LEU A 580 29.59 -5.18 -10.41
N GLY A 581 28.81 -4.99 -11.50
CA GLY A 581 28.98 -5.69 -12.78
C GLY A 581 28.79 -7.20 -12.74
N ARG A 582 28.12 -7.72 -11.71
CA ARG A 582 28.14 -9.17 -11.41
C ARG A 582 27.19 -10.01 -12.24
N LYS A 583 26.01 -9.51 -12.66
CA LYS A 583 25.00 -10.31 -13.37
C LYS A 583 24.12 -9.50 -14.29
N GLN A 584 23.53 -10.17 -15.30
CA GLN A 584 22.46 -9.65 -16.13
C GLN A 584 21.15 -10.31 -15.73
N LYS A 585 20.06 -9.56 -15.78
CA LYS A 585 18.71 -10.05 -15.61
C LYS A 585 18.31 -11.04 -16.70
N TRP A 586 17.50 -12.05 -16.33
CA TRP A 586 16.72 -12.80 -17.30
C TRP A 586 15.72 -11.84 -17.98
N LYS A 587 15.55 -12.00 -19.28
CA LYS A 587 14.70 -11.12 -20.11
C LYS A 587 13.64 -11.92 -20.84
N LEU A 588 12.58 -11.25 -21.24
CA LEU A 588 11.46 -11.83 -22.01
C LEU A 588 11.95 -12.66 -23.20
N TRP A 589 12.94 -12.15 -23.92
CA TRP A 589 13.40 -12.71 -25.20
C TRP A 589 14.44 -13.82 -25.09
N ASN A 590 14.72 -14.32 -23.90
CA ASN A 590 15.74 -15.36 -23.68
C ASN A 590 15.31 -16.72 -24.26
N ASP A 591 14.03 -17.08 -24.20
CA ASP A 591 13.50 -18.29 -24.82
C ASP A 591 11.98 -18.21 -25.08
N ALA A 592 11.48 -19.17 -25.89
CA ALA A 592 10.08 -19.20 -26.31
C ALA A 592 9.10 -19.50 -25.15
N GLU A 593 9.50 -20.25 -24.13
CA GLU A 593 8.66 -20.55 -22.97
C GLU A 593 8.46 -19.29 -22.12
N THR A 594 9.52 -18.50 -21.92
CA THR A 594 9.43 -17.22 -21.22
C THR A 594 8.45 -16.28 -21.93
N ILE A 595 8.53 -16.18 -23.26
CA ILE A 595 7.61 -15.35 -24.07
C ILE A 595 6.16 -15.84 -23.88
N ALA A 596 5.93 -17.14 -24.00
CA ALA A 596 4.58 -17.70 -23.93
C ALA A 596 3.94 -17.47 -22.55
N VAL A 597 4.64 -17.82 -21.46
CA VAL A 597 4.12 -17.66 -20.10
C VAL A 597 3.91 -16.19 -19.74
N TYR A 598 4.87 -15.33 -20.08
CA TYR A 598 4.69 -13.89 -19.83
C TYR A 598 3.51 -13.32 -20.62
N ALA A 599 3.35 -13.69 -21.90
CA ALA A 599 2.22 -13.24 -22.72
C ALA A 599 0.88 -13.69 -22.13
N ASP A 600 0.80 -14.90 -21.57
CA ASP A 600 -0.42 -15.38 -20.90
C ASP A 600 -0.71 -14.61 -19.61
N MET A 601 0.31 -14.28 -18.81
CA MET A 601 0.17 -13.44 -17.59
C MET A 601 -0.24 -12.01 -17.95
N ALA A 602 0.40 -11.40 -18.93
CA ALA A 602 0.04 -10.07 -19.43
C ALA A 602 -1.38 -10.05 -20.01
N ARG A 603 -1.80 -11.11 -20.68
CA ARG A 603 -3.16 -11.28 -21.20
C ARG A 603 -4.18 -11.41 -20.07
N LEU A 604 -3.90 -12.23 -19.05
CA LEU A 604 -4.76 -12.32 -17.87
C LEU A 604 -4.95 -10.95 -17.23
N HIS A 605 -3.86 -10.24 -16.99
CA HIS A 605 -3.88 -8.89 -16.42
C HIS A 605 -4.72 -7.91 -17.27
N THR A 606 -4.47 -7.84 -18.57
CA THR A 606 -5.22 -6.97 -19.49
C THR A 606 -6.73 -7.30 -19.50
N ARG A 607 -7.06 -8.59 -19.47
CA ARG A 607 -8.44 -9.07 -19.44
C ARG A 607 -9.18 -8.74 -18.16
N LEU A 608 -8.48 -8.61 -17.03
CA LEU A 608 -9.04 -8.21 -15.74
C LEU A 608 -9.48 -6.74 -15.69
N LEU A 609 -9.25 -5.93 -16.72
CA LEU A 609 -9.62 -4.50 -16.72
C LEU A 609 -11.03 -4.23 -16.20
N PRO A 610 -12.13 -4.87 -16.68
CA PRO A 610 -13.47 -4.54 -16.19
C PRO A 610 -13.64 -4.82 -14.69
N TYR A 611 -12.89 -5.80 -14.16
CA TYR A 611 -12.87 -6.11 -12.74
C TYR A 611 -12.05 -5.08 -11.96
N PHE A 612 -10.86 -4.71 -12.44
CA PHE A 612 -10.02 -3.67 -11.81
C PHE A 612 -10.71 -2.31 -11.76
N GLU A 613 -11.46 -1.92 -12.80
CA GLU A 613 -12.23 -0.67 -12.80
C GLU A 613 -13.31 -0.65 -11.71
N VAL A 614 -14.01 -1.78 -11.50
CA VAL A 614 -14.99 -1.92 -10.41
C VAL A 614 -14.29 -1.78 -9.05
N LEU A 615 -13.17 -2.48 -8.86
CA LEU A 615 -12.43 -2.45 -7.60
C LEU A 615 -11.78 -1.08 -7.32
N ALA A 616 -11.30 -0.38 -8.33
CA ALA A 616 -10.77 0.97 -8.17
C ALA A 616 -11.86 1.98 -7.78
N ARG A 617 -13.06 1.87 -8.34
CA ARG A 617 -14.21 2.68 -7.92
C ARG A 617 -14.67 2.36 -6.49
N GLU A 618 -14.68 1.08 -6.12
CA GLU A 618 -14.93 0.67 -4.74
C GLU A 618 -13.88 1.26 -3.79
N ALA A 619 -12.61 1.17 -4.13
CA ALA A 619 -11.52 1.76 -3.34
C ALA A 619 -11.66 3.28 -3.22
N SER A 620 -12.02 3.98 -4.29
CA SER A 620 -12.29 5.42 -4.28
C SER A 620 -13.51 5.79 -3.42
N ALA A 621 -14.50 4.93 -3.35
CA ALA A 621 -15.70 5.18 -2.53
C ALA A 621 -15.49 4.86 -1.04
N THR A 622 -14.70 3.84 -0.72
CA THR A 622 -14.64 3.22 0.61
C THR A 622 -13.25 3.07 1.22
N GLY A 623 -12.18 3.27 0.44
CA GLY A 623 -10.81 2.99 0.87
C GLY A 623 -10.43 1.50 0.84
N ILE A 624 -11.33 0.58 0.51
CA ILE A 624 -11.07 -0.86 0.49
C ILE A 624 -10.07 -1.18 -0.64
N PRO A 625 -8.93 -1.83 -0.38
CA PRO A 625 -7.91 -2.07 -1.39
C PRO A 625 -8.33 -3.09 -2.44
N ILE A 626 -7.64 -3.07 -3.60
CA ILE A 626 -7.81 -4.05 -4.67
C ILE A 626 -7.21 -5.41 -4.26
N MET A 627 -5.97 -5.41 -3.76
CA MET A 627 -5.32 -6.55 -3.10
C MET A 627 -5.67 -6.51 -1.61
N ARG A 628 -6.42 -7.50 -1.12
CA ARG A 628 -7.00 -7.48 0.23
C ARG A 628 -6.39 -8.58 1.09
N HIS A 629 -5.58 -8.20 2.06
CA HIS A 629 -5.14 -9.16 3.05
C HIS A 629 -6.34 -9.80 3.77
N PRO A 630 -6.35 -11.11 4.05
CA PRO A 630 -7.50 -11.78 4.65
C PRO A 630 -7.87 -11.24 6.04
N PHE A 631 -6.98 -10.56 6.74
CA PHE A 631 -7.27 -9.84 7.98
C PHE A 631 -8.47 -8.88 7.84
N LEU A 632 -8.63 -8.22 6.70
CA LEU A 632 -9.74 -7.28 6.45
C LEU A 632 -11.13 -7.94 6.52
N TYR A 633 -11.22 -9.25 6.32
CA TYR A 633 -12.47 -10.02 6.40
C TYR A 633 -12.54 -10.98 7.59
N HIS A 634 -11.38 -11.34 8.17
CA HIS A 634 -11.24 -12.35 9.22
C HIS A 634 -10.27 -11.87 10.32
N PRO A 635 -10.53 -10.71 10.96
CA PRO A 635 -9.54 -10.06 11.84
C PRO A 635 -9.23 -10.88 13.10
N ARG A 636 -10.12 -11.78 13.52
CA ARG A 636 -10.00 -12.58 14.74
C ARG A 636 -9.52 -14.01 14.49
N GLU A 637 -9.16 -14.37 13.24
CA GLU A 637 -8.71 -15.71 12.89
C GLU A 637 -7.17 -15.80 13.01
N PRO A 638 -6.62 -16.60 13.95
CA PRO A 638 -5.18 -16.65 14.21
C PRO A 638 -4.32 -17.13 13.02
N ASP A 639 -4.86 -17.98 12.14
CA ASP A 639 -4.14 -18.42 10.96
C ASP A 639 -3.98 -17.29 9.92
N VAL A 640 -4.86 -16.31 9.95
CA VAL A 640 -4.82 -15.14 9.05
C VAL A 640 -3.65 -14.22 9.36
N TRP A 641 -3.29 -14.05 10.62
CA TRP A 641 -2.19 -13.17 11.03
C TRP A 641 -0.82 -13.62 10.50
N LYS A 642 -0.73 -14.89 10.07
CA LYS A 642 0.49 -15.52 9.51
C LYS A 642 0.53 -15.54 7.99
N VAL A 643 -0.50 -14.99 7.32
CA VAL A 643 -0.55 -14.96 5.86
C VAL A 643 0.29 -13.79 5.35
N GLU A 644 1.35 -14.06 4.61
CA GLU A 644 2.26 -13.03 4.10
C GLU A 644 2.29 -12.91 2.56
N SER A 645 1.70 -13.88 1.84
CA SER A 645 1.82 -13.90 0.37
C SER A 645 0.55 -14.32 -0.37
N ALA A 646 -0.57 -14.46 0.33
CA ALA A 646 -1.85 -14.79 -0.29
C ALA A 646 -2.90 -13.73 0.09
N PHE A 647 -3.85 -13.46 -0.81
CA PHE A 647 -4.79 -12.37 -0.64
C PHE A 647 -6.07 -12.56 -1.47
N TYR A 648 -7.11 -11.84 -1.10
CA TYR A 648 -8.25 -11.66 -1.98
C TYR A 648 -7.93 -10.60 -3.05
N LEU A 649 -8.16 -10.93 -4.31
CA LEU A 649 -8.23 -9.94 -5.39
C LEU A 649 -9.70 -9.54 -5.54
N GLY A 650 -10.03 -8.35 -5.06
CA GLY A 650 -11.42 -7.95 -4.82
C GLY A 650 -12.11 -8.87 -3.81
N ALA A 651 -13.41 -9.11 -3.97
CA ALA A 651 -14.18 -9.99 -3.10
C ALA A 651 -14.35 -11.42 -3.65
N SER A 652 -14.07 -11.62 -4.95
CA SER A 652 -14.43 -12.86 -5.67
C SER A 652 -13.28 -13.82 -5.85
N LEU A 653 -12.03 -13.37 -5.91
CA LEU A 653 -10.86 -14.20 -6.19
C LEU A 653 -9.95 -14.35 -4.97
N TRP A 654 -9.37 -15.54 -4.82
CA TRP A 654 -8.26 -15.82 -3.92
C TRP A 654 -7.00 -16.08 -4.74
N ALA A 655 -5.97 -15.29 -4.50
CA ALA A 655 -4.67 -15.37 -5.16
C ALA A 655 -3.61 -15.85 -4.19
N ALA A 656 -2.82 -16.85 -4.59
CA ALA A 656 -1.75 -17.42 -3.79
C ALA A 656 -0.46 -17.56 -4.62
N PRO A 657 0.22 -16.44 -4.97
CA PRO A 657 1.43 -16.48 -5.78
C PRO A 657 2.54 -17.27 -5.09
N VAL A 658 3.35 -17.97 -5.90
CA VAL A 658 4.52 -18.70 -5.42
C VAL A 658 5.67 -17.71 -5.22
N VAL A 659 6.17 -17.63 -4.01
CA VAL A 659 7.28 -16.76 -3.61
C VAL A 659 8.51 -17.54 -3.14
N GLU A 660 8.47 -18.86 -3.23
CA GLU A 660 9.53 -19.78 -2.85
C GLU A 660 10.17 -20.41 -4.11
N ARG A 661 11.50 -20.42 -4.16
CA ARG A 661 12.26 -21.03 -5.28
C ARG A 661 12.04 -22.53 -5.38
N GLY A 662 11.82 -23.01 -6.59
CA GLY A 662 11.67 -24.44 -6.91
C GLY A 662 10.34 -25.07 -6.48
N ALA A 663 9.42 -24.29 -5.92
CA ALA A 663 8.13 -24.80 -5.50
C ALA A 663 7.23 -25.13 -6.70
N VAL A 664 6.64 -26.31 -6.69
CA VAL A 664 5.65 -26.79 -7.68
C VAL A 664 4.25 -26.92 -7.09
N THR A 665 4.11 -26.57 -5.83
CA THR A 665 2.85 -26.47 -5.08
C THR A 665 2.89 -25.24 -4.18
N LYS A 666 1.72 -24.69 -3.85
CA LYS A 666 1.57 -23.61 -2.88
C LYS A 666 0.67 -24.01 -1.74
N GLU A 667 1.21 -24.03 -0.52
CA GLU A 667 0.37 -24.12 0.67
C GLU A 667 -0.18 -22.73 1.00
N THR A 668 -1.48 -22.65 1.26
CA THR A 668 -2.15 -21.42 1.66
C THR A 668 -3.27 -21.72 2.65
N TRP A 669 -3.54 -20.80 3.59
CA TRP A 669 -4.80 -20.76 4.30
C TRP A 669 -5.88 -20.31 3.32
N LEU A 670 -6.89 -21.13 3.10
CA LEU A 670 -7.99 -20.79 2.21
C LEU A 670 -9.17 -20.28 3.05
N PRO A 671 -9.70 -19.09 2.76
CA PRO A 671 -10.80 -18.53 3.56
C PRO A 671 -12.03 -19.40 3.59
N PRO A 672 -12.90 -19.29 4.65
CA PRO A 672 -14.13 -20.08 4.75
C PRO A 672 -15.02 -19.97 3.51
N GLY A 673 -15.68 -21.07 3.12
CA GLY A 673 -16.53 -21.16 1.95
C GLY A 673 -16.06 -22.21 0.96
N LYS A 674 -16.68 -22.23 -0.21
CA LYS A 674 -16.26 -23.10 -1.33
C LYS A 674 -15.52 -22.29 -2.38
N TRP A 675 -14.54 -22.91 -3.01
CA TRP A 675 -13.65 -22.30 -3.98
C TRP A 675 -13.44 -23.21 -5.17
N VAL A 676 -13.20 -22.63 -6.33
CA VAL A 676 -12.88 -23.36 -7.57
C VAL A 676 -11.60 -22.82 -8.17
N ASP A 677 -10.63 -23.65 -8.42
CA ASP A 677 -9.41 -23.29 -9.17
C ASP A 677 -9.77 -22.92 -10.62
N LEU A 678 -9.23 -21.83 -11.13
CA LEU A 678 -9.56 -21.33 -12.47
C LEU A 678 -8.88 -22.12 -13.60
N VAL A 679 -7.87 -22.94 -13.30
CA VAL A 679 -7.11 -23.69 -14.31
C VAL A 679 -7.65 -25.09 -14.48
N ASP A 680 -7.71 -25.91 -13.41
CA ASP A 680 -8.14 -27.31 -13.48
C ASP A 680 -9.57 -27.55 -12.99
N HIS A 681 -10.24 -26.50 -12.53
CA HIS A 681 -11.63 -26.50 -12.03
C HIS A 681 -11.83 -27.39 -10.78
N ALA A 682 -10.76 -27.75 -10.07
CA ALA A 682 -10.85 -28.46 -8.81
C ALA A 682 -11.57 -27.61 -7.75
N ALA A 683 -12.48 -28.25 -7.01
CA ALA A 683 -13.22 -27.58 -5.93
C ALA A 683 -12.50 -27.82 -4.58
N TYR A 684 -12.46 -26.78 -3.78
CA TYR A 684 -11.85 -26.78 -2.45
C TYR A 684 -12.84 -26.25 -1.40
N ASP A 685 -12.86 -26.91 -0.24
CA ASP A 685 -13.50 -26.34 0.96
C ASP A 685 -12.49 -25.52 1.75
N GLY A 686 -12.84 -24.27 2.02
CA GLY A 686 -12.02 -23.33 2.79
C GLY A 686 -12.17 -23.48 4.32
N GLY A 687 -11.70 -22.48 5.07
CA GLY A 687 -11.58 -22.47 6.53
C GLY A 687 -10.41 -23.35 7.01
N ARG A 688 -9.45 -23.64 6.16
CA ARG A 688 -8.30 -24.51 6.47
C ARG A 688 -7.11 -24.25 5.54
N ARG A 689 -5.96 -24.82 5.88
CA ARG A 689 -4.83 -24.86 4.96
C ARG A 689 -5.07 -25.90 3.86
N VAL A 690 -4.71 -25.53 2.64
CA VAL A 690 -4.80 -26.39 1.44
C VAL A 690 -3.50 -26.28 0.66
N THR A 691 -3.18 -27.34 -0.11
CA THR A 691 -2.04 -27.36 -1.02
C THR A 691 -2.57 -27.30 -2.45
N LEU A 692 -2.19 -26.25 -3.18
CA LEU A 692 -2.60 -26.00 -4.56
C LEU A 692 -1.49 -26.39 -5.52
N PRO A 693 -1.77 -27.02 -6.67
CA PRO A 693 -0.78 -27.23 -7.72
C PRO A 693 -0.27 -25.88 -8.27
N ALA A 694 1.03 -25.72 -8.35
CA ALA A 694 1.68 -24.49 -8.80
C ALA A 694 2.97 -24.77 -9.60
N PRO A 695 2.95 -25.61 -10.65
CA PRO A 695 4.09 -25.71 -11.54
C PRO A 695 4.38 -24.34 -12.17
N LEU A 696 5.60 -24.12 -12.64
CA LEU A 696 6.00 -22.86 -13.26
C LEU A 696 5.07 -22.51 -14.46
N GLY A 697 4.59 -21.27 -14.51
CA GLY A 697 3.60 -20.82 -15.48
C GLY A 697 2.14 -21.05 -15.05
N ARG A 698 1.90 -21.62 -13.87
CA ARG A 698 0.55 -21.77 -13.29
C ARG A 698 0.42 -20.95 -12.01
N LEU A 699 -0.30 -19.85 -12.09
CA LEU A 699 -0.68 -19.04 -10.94
C LEU A 699 -1.88 -19.69 -10.20
N PRO A 700 -1.77 -20.04 -8.91
CA PRO A 700 -2.91 -20.46 -8.10
C PRO A 700 -3.90 -19.31 -7.90
N LEU A 701 -5.03 -19.38 -8.60
CA LEU A 701 -6.09 -18.38 -8.58
C LEU A 701 -7.45 -19.08 -8.51
N LEU A 702 -8.19 -18.85 -7.43
CA LEU A 702 -9.44 -19.52 -7.13
C LEU A 702 -10.60 -18.54 -7.12
N LEU A 703 -11.76 -18.97 -7.66
CA LEU A 703 -13.01 -18.23 -7.65
C LEU A 703 -13.90 -18.69 -6.48
N LYS A 704 -14.39 -17.76 -5.70
CA LYS A 704 -15.25 -18.01 -4.54
C LYS A 704 -16.67 -18.42 -4.98
N ASP A 705 -17.34 -19.25 -4.19
CA ASP A 705 -18.80 -19.51 -4.31
C ASP A 705 -19.61 -18.21 -4.13
N GLY A 706 -20.45 -17.87 -5.09
CA GLY A 706 -21.11 -16.57 -5.21
C GLY A 706 -20.21 -15.50 -5.83
N GLY A 707 -19.02 -15.85 -6.32
CA GLY A 707 -18.11 -14.95 -7.01
C GLY A 707 -18.46 -14.76 -8.48
N ILE A 708 -18.20 -13.54 -8.99
CA ILE A 708 -18.38 -13.18 -10.39
C ILE A 708 -17.22 -12.27 -10.82
N VAL A 709 -16.60 -12.58 -11.97
CA VAL A 709 -15.45 -11.85 -12.50
C VAL A 709 -15.64 -11.62 -14.00
N PRO A 710 -15.83 -10.37 -14.43
CA PRO A 710 -15.85 -10.01 -15.84
C PRO A 710 -14.43 -9.86 -16.39
N LEU A 711 -14.19 -10.38 -17.58
CA LEU A 711 -12.93 -10.33 -18.31
C LEU A 711 -13.17 -9.78 -19.72
N LEU A 712 -12.21 -9.06 -20.28
CA LEU A 712 -12.21 -8.70 -21.70
C LEU A 712 -11.98 -9.93 -22.59
N ASP A 713 -12.32 -9.77 -23.88
CA ASP A 713 -12.05 -10.77 -24.93
C ASP A 713 -10.54 -11.13 -24.98
N PRO A 714 -10.15 -12.39 -25.08
CA PRO A 714 -8.75 -12.83 -25.05
C PRO A 714 -7.90 -12.36 -26.24
N SER A 715 -8.50 -11.82 -27.28
CA SER A 715 -7.75 -11.23 -28.43
C SER A 715 -7.15 -9.87 -28.15
N ILE A 716 -7.47 -9.22 -27.01
CA ILE A 716 -6.98 -7.90 -26.66
C ILE A 716 -5.45 -7.83 -26.59
N GLU A 717 -4.86 -6.82 -27.22
CA GLU A 717 -3.41 -6.58 -27.26
C GLU A 717 -2.99 -5.31 -26.52
N THR A 718 -3.91 -4.33 -26.44
CA THR A 718 -3.64 -3.05 -25.78
C THR A 718 -4.91 -2.36 -25.31
N LEU A 719 -4.80 -1.60 -24.23
CA LEU A 719 -5.88 -0.72 -23.74
C LEU A 719 -5.81 0.68 -24.36
N ALA A 720 -4.74 1.01 -25.12
CA ALA A 720 -4.58 2.28 -25.82
C ALA A 720 -5.14 2.21 -27.25
N PRO A 721 -5.57 3.34 -27.83
CA PRO A 721 -5.92 3.42 -29.25
C PRO A 721 -4.72 3.10 -30.16
N ALA A 722 -4.95 2.50 -31.33
CA ALA A 722 -3.94 2.24 -32.34
C ALA A 722 -4.47 2.64 -33.72
N THR A 723 -3.57 3.12 -34.58
CA THR A 723 -3.88 3.41 -36.01
C THR A 723 -3.22 2.42 -36.96
N GLU A 724 -2.20 1.69 -36.49
CA GLU A 724 -1.57 0.60 -37.23
C GLU A 724 -2.54 -0.58 -37.34
N PRO A 725 -2.78 -1.14 -38.54
CA PRO A 725 -3.76 -2.21 -38.71
C PRO A 725 -3.32 -3.54 -38.06
N GLY A 726 -4.31 -4.33 -37.66
CA GLY A 726 -4.10 -5.68 -37.10
C GLY A 726 -3.78 -5.73 -35.61
N ILE A 727 -3.79 -4.59 -34.90
CA ILE A 727 -3.65 -4.50 -33.46
C ILE A 727 -5.04 -4.44 -32.82
N VAL A 728 -5.34 -5.34 -31.91
CA VAL A 728 -6.64 -5.39 -31.22
C VAL A 728 -6.62 -4.49 -29.99
N THR A 729 -7.39 -3.40 -30.06
CA THR A 729 -7.49 -2.37 -29.01
C THR A 729 -8.71 -2.56 -28.12
N LEU A 730 -8.75 -1.87 -26.97
CA LEU A 730 -9.91 -1.86 -26.09
C LEU A 730 -11.20 -1.47 -26.83
N ASP A 731 -11.17 -0.43 -27.67
CA ASP A 731 -12.34 0.05 -28.41
C ASP A 731 -12.98 -0.99 -29.33
N GLN A 732 -12.20 -1.93 -29.82
CA GLN A 732 -12.67 -3.01 -30.70
C GLN A 732 -13.28 -4.20 -29.95
N VAL A 733 -13.03 -4.33 -28.62
CA VAL A 733 -13.46 -5.50 -27.84
C VAL A 733 -14.20 -5.15 -26.54
N LYS A 734 -14.34 -3.87 -26.20
CA LYS A 734 -14.99 -3.44 -24.94
C LYS A 734 -16.47 -3.89 -24.82
N ASP A 735 -17.10 -4.23 -25.95
CA ASP A 735 -18.44 -4.80 -25.97
C ASP A 735 -18.47 -6.33 -25.72
N ARG A 736 -17.31 -6.99 -25.64
CA ARG A 736 -17.19 -8.45 -25.49
C ARG A 736 -16.63 -8.80 -24.13
N LEU A 737 -17.42 -9.51 -23.33
CA LEU A 737 -17.04 -9.95 -22.01
C LEU A 737 -17.05 -11.47 -21.89
N ASP A 738 -16.05 -12.01 -21.21
CA ASP A 738 -16.07 -13.33 -20.63
C ASP A 738 -16.37 -13.22 -19.13
N VAL A 739 -17.42 -13.84 -18.64
CA VAL A 739 -17.83 -13.73 -17.24
C VAL A 739 -17.64 -15.06 -16.53
N LEU A 740 -16.74 -15.09 -15.57
CA LEU A 740 -16.51 -16.25 -14.72
C LEU A 740 -17.47 -16.20 -13.52
N VAL A 741 -18.18 -17.29 -13.25
CA VAL A 741 -19.12 -17.39 -12.13
C VAL A 741 -18.97 -18.75 -11.45
N ALA A 742 -19.03 -18.77 -10.11
CA ALA A 742 -19.08 -20.00 -9.31
C ALA A 742 -20.31 -19.98 -8.39
N LEU A 743 -21.21 -20.97 -8.50
CA LEU A 743 -22.47 -20.99 -7.78
C LEU A 743 -22.79 -22.37 -7.19
N SER A 744 -23.00 -22.41 -5.88
CA SER A 744 -23.74 -23.50 -5.20
C SER A 744 -25.27 -23.34 -5.39
N PRO A 745 -26.07 -24.41 -5.19
CA PRO A 745 -27.53 -24.29 -5.25
C PRO A 745 -28.07 -23.21 -4.31
N GLY A 746 -28.96 -22.35 -4.82
CA GLY A 746 -29.55 -21.24 -4.08
C GLY A 746 -28.65 -20.01 -3.90
N ARG A 747 -27.50 -19.94 -4.59
CA ARG A 747 -26.61 -18.81 -4.56
C ARG A 747 -26.79 -17.87 -5.74
N ASP A 748 -26.53 -16.61 -5.48
CA ASP A 748 -26.47 -15.53 -6.46
C ASP A 748 -25.07 -14.95 -6.52
N ALA A 749 -24.69 -14.39 -7.68
CA ALA A 749 -23.50 -13.58 -7.89
C ALA A 749 -23.85 -12.35 -8.70
N LYS A 750 -23.40 -11.18 -8.26
CA LYS A 750 -23.73 -9.89 -8.88
C LYS A 750 -22.50 -8.98 -8.94
N ILE A 751 -22.34 -8.27 -10.06
CA ILE A 751 -21.38 -7.18 -10.20
C ILE A 751 -21.98 -6.07 -11.06
N VAL A 752 -21.61 -4.82 -10.74
CA VAL A 752 -21.97 -3.63 -11.53
C VAL A 752 -20.69 -3.05 -12.12
N LEU A 753 -20.61 -3.03 -13.44
CA LEU A 753 -19.44 -2.53 -14.18
C LEU A 753 -19.33 -1.00 -14.08
N ALA A 754 -18.17 -0.48 -14.47
CA ALA A 754 -17.89 0.95 -14.44
C ALA A 754 -18.87 1.82 -15.25
N ASP A 755 -19.46 1.28 -16.32
CA ASP A 755 -20.50 1.97 -17.14
C ASP A 755 -21.93 1.82 -16.61
N GLY A 756 -22.10 1.16 -15.44
CA GLY A 756 -23.41 0.89 -14.83
C GLY A 756 -24.07 -0.40 -15.35
N THR A 757 -23.42 -1.19 -16.20
CA THR A 757 -23.94 -2.50 -16.62
C THR A 757 -23.94 -3.45 -15.43
N GLU A 758 -25.11 -4.02 -15.11
CA GLU A 758 -25.29 -5.04 -14.08
C GLU A 758 -25.20 -6.43 -14.70
N LEU A 759 -24.37 -7.27 -14.14
CA LEU A 759 -24.26 -8.70 -14.44
C LEU A 759 -24.73 -9.47 -13.22
N LEU A 760 -25.71 -10.35 -13.39
CA LEU A 760 -26.32 -11.12 -12.31
C LEU A 760 -26.47 -12.57 -12.74
N ALA A 761 -25.98 -13.48 -11.90
CA ALA A 761 -26.14 -14.93 -12.08
C ALA A 761 -26.85 -15.50 -10.85
N ARG A 762 -27.82 -16.37 -11.04
CA ARG A 762 -28.58 -17.04 -9.97
C ARG A 762 -28.67 -18.52 -10.23
N ARG A 763 -28.48 -19.33 -9.20
CA ARG A 763 -28.71 -20.78 -9.27
C ARG A 763 -29.87 -21.17 -8.37
N ALA A 764 -30.84 -21.94 -8.92
CA ALA A 764 -31.99 -22.43 -8.15
C ALA A 764 -31.55 -23.26 -6.93
N ALA A 765 -32.37 -23.27 -5.88
CA ALA A 765 -32.14 -24.10 -4.70
C ALA A 765 -32.33 -25.61 -5.04
N ALA A 766 -31.56 -26.47 -4.38
CA ALA A 766 -31.56 -27.92 -4.63
C ALA A 766 -32.90 -28.65 -4.35
N SER A 767 -33.89 -28.00 -3.73
CA SER A 767 -35.20 -28.54 -3.38
C SER A 767 -36.27 -28.42 -4.47
N ALA A 768 -35.96 -27.78 -5.61
CA ALA A 768 -36.85 -27.84 -6.77
C ALA A 768 -36.67 -29.21 -7.43
N PRO A 769 -37.70 -30.11 -7.51
CA PRO A 769 -37.55 -31.28 -8.33
C PRO A 769 -37.20 -30.82 -9.74
N PRO A 770 -36.37 -31.56 -10.49
CA PRO A 770 -36.17 -31.26 -11.88
C PRO A 770 -37.57 -31.37 -12.53
N SER A 771 -38.33 -30.28 -12.55
CA SER A 771 -39.40 -30.15 -13.50
C SER A 771 -38.71 -30.47 -14.83
N ALA A 772 -39.20 -31.44 -15.56
CA ALA A 772 -38.81 -31.69 -16.92
C ALA A 772 -38.79 -30.30 -17.59
N LEU A 773 -37.61 -29.69 -17.67
CA LEU A 773 -37.48 -28.40 -18.29
C LEU A 773 -38.01 -28.58 -19.70
N PRO A 774 -38.91 -27.77 -20.18
CA PRO A 774 -39.34 -27.83 -21.54
C PRO A 774 -38.06 -27.86 -22.38
N ALA A 775 -37.94 -28.82 -23.25
CA ALA A 775 -36.92 -28.80 -24.28
C ALA A 775 -36.90 -27.39 -24.85
N VAL A 776 -35.76 -26.71 -24.80
CA VAL A 776 -35.55 -25.35 -25.32
C VAL A 776 -36.23 -25.31 -26.68
N GLY A 777 -37.30 -24.51 -26.80
CA GLY A 777 -38.07 -24.42 -28.04
C GLY A 777 -37.19 -23.88 -29.18
N PRO A 778 -37.54 -24.21 -30.44
CA PRO A 778 -36.76 -23.69 -31.59
C PRO A 778 -36.58 -22.18 -31.64
N GLU A 779 -37.44 -21.41 -30.99
CA GLU A 779 -37.34 -19.96 -30.91
C GLU A 779 -36.28 -19.47 -29.90
N GLU A 780 -36.03 -20.19 -28.82
CA GLU A 780 -34.95 -19.91 -27.86
C GLU A 780 -33.58 -20.34 -28.42
N LEU A 781 -33.56 -21.36 -29.28
CA LEU A 781 -32.40 -21.73 -30.10
C LEU A 781 -32.15 -20.72 -31.23
N ALA A 782 -33.18 -20.02 -31.74
CA ALA A 782 -33.05 -19.01 -32.79
C ALA A 782 -32.33 -17.75 -32.33
N ILE A 783 -32.28 -17.47 -31.00
CA ILE A 783 -31.46 -16.40 -30.42
C ILE A 783 -29.97 -16.74 -30.48
N CYS A 784 -29.62 -17.99 -30.69
CA CYS A 784 -28.29 -18.53 -30.91
C CYS A 784 -28.00 -18.82 -32.39
N GLU A 785 -28.34 -17.88 -33.31
CA GLU A 785 -28.24 -18.14 -34.76
C GLU A 785 -26.87 -18.49 -35.31
N THR A 786 -25.79 -18.27 -34.59
CA THR A 786 -24.45 -18.78 -34.95
C THR A 786 -23.55 -18.84 -33.71
N GLY A 787 -23.39 -20.01 -33.09
CA GLY A 787 -22.25 -20.26 -32.21
C GLY A 787 -22.54 -20.46 -30.71
N CYS A 788 -23.69 -21.02 -30.31
CA CYS A 788 -23.80 -21.66 -29.01
C CYS A 788 -23.13 -23.04 -29.08
N VAL A 789 -21.93 -23.12 -28.54
CA VAL A 789 -21.26 -24.40 -28.31
C VAL A 789 -21.41 -24.78 -26.85
N ASN A 790 -22.20 -25.80 -26.57
CA ASN A 790 -22.28 -26.41 -25.25
C ASN A 790 -21.08 -27.39 -25.14
N GLU A 791 -19.99 -26.91 -24.56
CA GLU A 791 -18.86 -27.80 -24.23
C GLU A 791 -19.07 -28.30 -22.80
N SER A 792 -19.74 -29.43 -22.64
CA SER A 792 -19.74 -30.16 -21.37
C SER A 792 -18.38 -30.81 -21.15
N VAL A 793 -17.62 -30.35 -20.20
CA VAL A 793 -16.47 -31.06 -19.66
C VAL A 793 -16.99 -31.93 -18.53
N GLU A 794 -16.69 -33.22 -18.54
CA GLU A 794 -17.10 -34.20 -17.52
C GLU A 794 -16.87 -33.63 -16.10
N GLY A 795 -17.96 -33.39 -15.38
CA GLY A 795 -17.98 -33.33 -13.93
C GLY A 795 -18.50 -32.06 -13.30
N MET A 796 -18.23 -30.84 -13.69
CA MET A 796 -18.62 -29.65 -12.93
C MET A 796 -18.61 -28.30 -13.67
N VAL A 797 -18.37 -28.22 -14.95
CA VAL A 797 -18.25 -26.94 -15.67
C VAL A 797 -19.16 -26.93 -16.87
N ASP A 798 -20.11 -25.97 -16.88
CA ASP A 798 -20.87 -25.63 -18.08
C ASP A 798 -20.38 -24.29 -18.63
N ARG A 799 -19.97 -24.28 -19.89
CA ARG A 799 -19.63 -23.07 -20.64
C ARG A 799 -20.82 -22.71 -21.53
N LEU A 800 -21.44 -21.59 -21.23
CA LEU A 800 -22.49 -21.03 -22.07
C LEU A 800 -21.91 -19.81 -22.82
N ARG A 801 -21.84 -19.90 -24.15
CA ARG A 801 -21.39 -18.80 -25.01
C ARG A 801 -22.59 -18.13 -25.69
N ILE A 802 -22.91 -16.92 -25.29
CA ILE A 802 -23.90 -16.07 -25.96
C ILE A 802 -23.13 -15.06 -26.82
N THR A 803 -23.20 -15.20 -28.13
CA THR A 803 -22.41 -14.42 -29.07
C THR A 803 -23.14 -13.21 -29.66
N THR A 804 -24.45 -13.06 -29.39
CA THR A 804 -25.26 -11.94 -29.85
C THR A 804 -25.14 -10.72 -28.92
N PRO A 805 -25.12 -9.47 -29.43
CA PRO A 805 -25.25 -8.29 -28.59
C PRO A 805 -26.59 -8.34 -27.90
N LEU A 806 -26.58 -8.37 -26.55
CA LEU A 806 -27.80 -8.36 -25.74
C LEU A 806 -28.20 -6.90 -25.53
N GLY A 807 -29.50 -6.62 -25.79
CA GLY A 807 -30.07 -5.30 -25.56
C GLY A 807 -30.05 -4.91 -24.06
N PRO A 808 -30.61 -3.76 -23.70
CA PRO A 808 -30.45 -3.12 -22.38
C PRO A 808 -30.93 -3.95 -21.19
N ALA A 809 -31.75 -5.00 -21.41
CA ALA A 809 -32.11 -5.99 -20.38
C ALA A 809 -32.33 -7.35 -21.05
N HIS A 810 -31.49 -8.31 -20.69
CA HIS A 810 -31.58 -9.66 -21.25
C HIS A 810 -31.37 -10.74 -20.19
N THR A 811 -32.24 -11.75 -20.23
CA THR A 811 -32.20 -12.89 -19.30
C THR A 811 -32.07 -14.20 -20.08
N VAL A 812 -31.15 -15.04 -19.68
CA VAL A 812 -30.97 -16.38 -20.24
C VAL A 812 -31.04 -17.39 -19.12
N THR A 813 -31.81 -18.46 -19.30
CA THR A 813 -31.85 -19.58 -18.36
C THR A 813 -31.19 -20.80 -18.99
N HIS A 814 -30.25 -21.40 -18.29
CA HIS A 814 -29.59 -22.62 -18.68
C HIS A 814 -29.61 -23.64 -17.54
N GLY A 815 -30.45 -24.66 -17.66
CA GLY A 815 -30.66 -25.63 -16.59
C GLY A 815 -31.25 -24.95 -15.33
N ASP A 816 -30.49 -25.05 -14.21
CA ASP A 816 -30.83 -24.44 -12.93
C ASP A 816 -30.22 -23.04 -12.71
N VAL A 817 -29.58 -22.46 -13.74
CA VAL A 817 -28.90 -21.16 -13.66
C VAL A 817 -29.62 -20.14 -14.54
N THR A 818 -29.90 -18.97 -13.99
CA THR A 818 -30.39 -17.79 -14.71
C THR A 818 -29.31 -16.72 -14.74
N LEU A 819 -29.05 -16.18 -15.94
CA LEU A 819 -28.03 -15.17 -16.22
C LEU A 819 -28.72 -13.93 -16.76
N GLU A 820 -28.46 -12.77 -16.16
CA GLU A 820 -29.05 -11.49 -16.54
C GLU A 820 -27.97 -10.47 -16.83
N VAL A 821 -28.18 -9.69 -17.90
CA VAL A 821 -27.38 -8.52 -18.26
C VAL A 821 -28.32 -7.32 -18.35
N ARG A 822 -28.06 -6.27 -17.58
CA ARG A 822 -28.84 -5.02 -17.62
C ARG A 822 -27.86 -3.85 -17.71
N GLY A 823 -27.96 -3.02 -18.73
CA GLY A 823 -27.04 -1.90 -18.87
C GLY A 823 -27.36 -0.96 -20.02
N PRO A 824 -26.71 0.21 -20.06
CA PRO A 824 -26.97 1.23 -21.08
C PRO A 824 -26.43 0.82 -22.46
N THR A 825 -25.43 -0.07 -22.51
CA THR A 825 -24.74 -0.44 -23.75
C THR A 825 -24.97 -1.92 -24.07
N PRO A 826 -25.35 -2.29 -25.31
CA PRO A 826 -25.41 -3.68 -25.73
C PRO A 826 -24.03 -4.36 -25.60
N ARG A 827 -23.99 -5.57 -25.03
CA ARG A 827 -22.75 -6.34 -24.84
C ARG A 827 -22.91 -7.76 -25.33
N ARG A 828 -21.82 -8.33 -25.85
CA ARG A 828 -21.69 -9.76 -26.11
C ARG A 828 -21.07 -10.40 -24.88
N VAL A 829 -21.78 -11.31 -24.23
CA VAL A 829 -21.32 -11.92 -22.98
C VAL A 829 -21.21 -13.43 -23.13
N ARG A 830 -20.02 -13.95 -22.86
CA ARG A 830 -19.80 -15.40 -22.68
C ARG A 830 -19.74 -15.68 -21.18
N TRP A 831 -20.51 -16.66 -20.74
CA TRP A 831 -20.57 -17.04 -19.36
C TRP A 831 -19.85 -18.38 -19.14
N ASP A 832 -18.95 -18.42 -18.19
CA ASP A 832 -18.33 -19.65 -17.69
C ASP A 832 -18.82 -19.91 -16.27
N VAL A 833 -19.81 -20.80 -16.16
CA VAL A 833 -20.51 -21.08 -14.90
C VAL A 833 -19.95 -22.36 -14.28
N LYS A 834 -19.34 -22.22 -13.11
CA LYS A 834 -18.87 -23.33 -12.28
C LYS A 834 -19.98 -23.72 -11.30
N ARG A 835 -20.60 -24.88 -11.50
CA ARG A 835 -21.60 -25.42 -10.58
C ARG A 835 -20.94 -26.16 -9.43
N LEU A 836 -20.93 -25.58 -8.26
CA LEU A 836 -20.43 -26.19 -7.04
C LEU A 836 -21.48 -27.13 -6.44
N ARG A 837 -21.06 -28.32 -5.92
CA ARG A 837 -21.92 -29.29 -5.27
C ARG A 837 -22.05 -29.04 -3.76
#